data_9aa2b4c327923276cf264b287d092e8e
#
_entry.id   9aa2b4c327923276cf264b287d092e8e
#
_cell.length_a   1.000
_cell.length_b   1.000
_cell.length_c   1.000
_cell.angle_alpha   90.00
_cell.angle_beta   90.00
_cell.angle_gamma   90.00
#
_symmetry.space_group_name_H-M   'P 1'
#
loop_
_entity.id
_entity.type
_entity.pdbx_description
1 polymer ?
#
loop_
_entity_poly.entity_id
_entity_poly.type
_entity_poly.pdbx_seq_one_letter_code
_entity_poly.pdbx_strand_id
1 'polypeptide(L)'
;MLYKWIMTLPAVNNLPSIDILLATLQCGGVVITSTQRLARHLTHQVSLHYSDVIAKPDILSIESWLIGTWSQIEELNEDPRRLLSTAEASELWRRVIEDHTTTKESFSLLQSESAARLAASCRVALKTHSVSMAYEANRRLFQSEIDTKNFLSWLDVLDARLVRERWLLLEDTYEIIARGAADKGSEVLFLSEEAPGPALSGALSQCFNKCTWHHSKALDMQLETHAFETRSDELEAAAYWGKSAYDAGLSAVIVLTDYQRDRAELEQCLRQQFEVDGQSFTQLPVNFSRGVELSKTPIYRDFLLLMRLLSGSVSREDIVALIRSPFFYWSHRAEKAKLIRALFGSEEKVFSAPRVLSQLNLIAPHSGLTDAFNWARIERLVSAKHPASQWRELLTEFLNKAGWPGSATLDSVEYQQYEQFADVLDTIEVNPLDRGAFPLSRFVEKLNHSLSQRIFQPQTESSQLQVMFLRDTFGLPFDAVRVVGAVSESLPGTPQLLSLIPWQICRDYHIRSVFEHESESISRRLLGRLSEQADLTLSFPLTTDGLETLPSRFCAEPRPITIERVQHPSGVTLTLEEVLDDIGCETITPLAQKGGAGLLEDQALCPLKAHLKHRLGISALREEQIGLSAAERGAVLHAALFHTFEEVGSSEHLARVTPHQQGVIVDRSVEKALSSINAHTRDRVGLAVIDLERMRLQGAVIRWLEIESKRSIPFEVIAREVSHEWETGGMSLSFKIDRVDQLADGGRVIIDYKSKANNSLTDWTRIPIKAPQLPSYSEVIDDCVSVAIASVTSDNPGYRPIGAAIGVGRSDAAAQKEMEDKAGLSWPDLRVQWRGEIDRLVSDFISGSAVATPSARACRYCDYAAICRAKVQDVGDDGEEADVTAND
;
A
#
# COMPACT_ATOMS: atom_id res chain seq x y z
N MET A 1 17.26 -19.22 -46.25
CA MET A 1 16.30 -19.81 -47.22
C MET A 1 15.20 -20.67 -46.58
N LEU A 2 14.90 -20.48 -45.26
CA LEU A 2 13.84 -21.21 -44.54
C LEU A 2 12.54 -20.42 -44.37
N TYR A 3 12.45 -19.19 -44.93
CA TYR A 3 11.32 -18.26 -44.72
C TYR A 3 10.12 -18.48 -45.67
N LYS A 4 10.03 -19.55 -46.41
CA LYS A 4 9.03 -19.72 -47.49
C LYS A 4 7.85 -20.65 -47.16
N TRP A 5 7.72 -21.16 -45.95
CA TRP A 5 6.60 -22.04 -45.56
C TRP A 5 6.01 -21.71 -44.18
N ILE A 6 5.82 -20.43 -43.86
CA ILE A 6 4.82 -20.06 -42.84
C ILE A 6 3.48 -20.19 -43.54
N MET A 7 2.73 -21.25 -43.28
CA MET A 7 1.34 -21.37 -43.72
C MET A 7 0.56 -20.31 -42.94
N THR A 8 0.38 -19.14 -43.52
CA THR A 8 -0.54 -18.16 -43.05
C THR A 8 -1.94 -18.56 -43.57
N LEU A 9 -2.94 -18.65 -42.63
CA LEU A 9 -4.30 -18.89 -43.05
C LEU A 9 -4.79 -17.74 -43.94
N PRO A 10 -5.66 -17.99 -44.93
CA PRO A 10 -6.33 -16.93 -45.69
C PRO A 10 -7.02 -15.96 -44.75
N ALA A 11 -6.71 -14.68 -44.81
CA ALA A 11 -7.23 -13.63 -43.98
C ALA A 11 -8.43 -12.94 -44.61
N VAL A 12 -9.44 -12.64 -43.80
CA VAL A 12 -10.66 -11.90 -44.18
C VAL A 12 -10.83 -10.72 -43.21
N ASN A 13 -10.85 -9.51 -43.75
CA ASN A 13 -10.91 -8.26 -43.01
C ASN A 13 -12.28 -7.92 -42.43
N ASN A 14 -13.15 -8.89 -42.20
CA ASN A 14 -14.45 -8.71 -41.56
C ASN A 14 -14.82 -9.97 -40.78
N LEU A 15 -15.59 -9.76 -39.71
CA LEU A 15 -16.20 -10.90 -39.02
C LEU A 15 -17.29 -11.52 -39.91
N PRO A 16 -17.50 -12.84 -39.82
CA PRO A 16 -18.52 -13.51 -40.60
C PRO A 16 -19.92 -13.04 -40.18
N SER A 17 -20.83 -12.88 -41.15
CA SER A 17 -22.26 -12.68 -40.86
C SER A 17 -22.84 -13.93 -40.20
N ILE A 18 -23.97 -13.77 -39.56
CA ILE A 18 -24.67 -14.89 -38.91
C ILE A 18 -25.02 -16.00 -39.96
N ASP A 19 -25.32 -15.62 -41.20
CA ASP A 19 -25.63 -16.58 -42.29
C ASP A 19 -24.40 -17.44 -42.63
N ILE A 20 -23.19 -16.84 -42.63
CA ILE A 20 -21.94 -17.58 -42.87
C ILE A 20 -21.65 -18.54 -41.69
N LEU A 21 -21.89 -18.10 -40.45
CA LEU A 21 -21.73 -18.94 -39.25
C LEU A 21 -22.68 -20.14 -39.34
N LEU A 22 -23.99 -19.90 -39.63
CA LEU A 22 -25.01 -20.92 -39.75
C LEU A 22 -24.67 -21.92 -40.87
N ALA A 23 -24.27 -21.44 -42.06
CA ALA A 23 -23.89 -22.26 -43.17
C ALA A 23 -22.68 -23.16 -42.85
N THR A 24 -21.68 -22.60 -42.18
CA THR A 24 -20.47 -23.36 -41.77
C THR A 24 -20.86 -24.48 -40.78
N LEU A 25 -21.64 -24.16 -39.76
CA LEU A 25 -22.06 -25.13 -38.76
C LEU A 25 -22.97 -26.24 -39.33
N GLN A 26 -23.86 -25.88 -40.23
CA GLN A 26 -24.75 -26.85 -40.94
C GLN A 26 -23.94 -27.83 -41.80
N CYS A 27 -22.83 -27.42 -42.36
CA CYS A 27 -21.91 -28.27 -43.13
C CYS A 27 -20.94 -29.09 -42.26
N GLY A 28 -21.14 -29.13 -40.95
CA GLY A 28 -20.23 -29.80 -40.02
C GLY A 28 -18.90 -29.08 -39.82
N GLY A 29 -18.83 -27.78 -40.09
CA GLY A 29 -17.67 -26.95 -39.80
C GLY A 29 -17.62 -26.49 -38.34
N VAL A 30 -16.46 -25.96 -37.94
CA VAL A 30 -16.21 -25.52 -36.58
C VAL A 30 -15.88 -24.03 -36.54
N VAL A 31 -16.32 -23.33 -35.50
CA VAL A 31 -15.97 -21.92 -35.24
C VAL A 31 -15.04 -21.88 -34.03
N ILE A 32 -13.82 -21.40 -34.21
CA ILE A 32 -12.84 -21.25 -33.13
C ILE A 32 -12.65 -19.75 -32.84
N THR A 33 -12.80 -19.36 -31.57
CA THR A 33 -12.72 -17.99 -31.13
C THR A 33 -11.53 -17.75 -30.20
N SER A 34 -11.01 -16.52 -30.17
CA SER A 34 -9.93 -16.14 -29.26
C SER A 34 -10.31 -16.20 -27.78
N THR A 35 -11.61 -16.05 -27.43
CA THR A 35 -12.09 -16.02 -26.05
C THR A 35 -13.32 -16.86 -25.83
N GLN A 36 -13.48 -17.43 -24.66
CA GLN A 36 -14.68 -18.17 -24.25
C GLN A 36 -15.94 -17.29 -24.26
N ARG A 37 -15.80 -15.98 -23.99
CA ARG A 37 -16.91 -15.01 -24.00
C ARG A 37 -17.49 -14.86 -25.39
N LEU A 38 -16.62 -14.68 -26.39
CA LEU A 38 -17.04 -14.61 -27.78
C LEU A 38 -17.73 -15.93 -28.21
N ALA A 39 -17.18 -17.07 -27.84
CA ALA A 39 -17.80 -18.36 -28.12
C ALA A 39 -19.22 -18.45 -27.54
N ARG A 40 -19.42 -18.03 -26.28
CA ARG A 40 -20.77 -18.01 -25.65
C ARG A 40 -21.70 -17.03 -26.36
N HIS A 41 -21.22 -15.82 -26.67
CA HIS A 41 -22.01 -14.81 -27.39
C HIS A 41 -22.48 -15.35 -28.74
N LEU A 42 -21.58 -15.90 -29.53
CA LEU A 42 -21.96 -16.46 -30.86
C LEU A 42 -22.87 -17.69 -30.73
N THR A 43 -22.64 -18.56 -29.74
CA THR A 43 -23.53 -19.69 -29.44
C THR A 43 -24.96 -19.19 -29.14
N HIS A 44 -25.06 -18.13 -28.33
CA HIS A 44 -26.38 -17.51 -28.04
C HIS A 44 -27.01 -16.91 -29.29
N GLN A 45 -26.26 -16.14 -30.10
CA GLN A 45 -26.74 -15.56 -31.37
C GLN A 45 -27.22 -16.64 -32.34
N VAL A 46 -26.49 -17.73 -32.50
CA VAL A 46 -26.89 -18.88 -33.31
C VAL A 46 -28.16 -19.51 -32.75
N SER A 47 -28.28 -19.69 -31.44
CA SER A 47 -29.48 -20.29 -30.82
C SER A 47 -30.76 -19.50 -31.03
N LEU A 48 -30.67 -18.18 -31.18
CA LEU A 48 -31.84 -17.33 -31.48
C LEU A 48 -32.46 -17.55 -32.88
N HIS A 49 -31.71 -18.21 -33.78
CA HIS A 49 -32.15 -18.51 -35.14
C HIS A 49 -32.85 -19.86 -35.26
N TYR A 50 -32.94 -20.63 -34.20
CA TYR A 50 -33.65 -21.91 -34.17
C TYR A 50 -34.85 -21.85 -33.24
N SER A 51 -35.99 -22.38 -33.71
CA SER A 51 -37.22 -22.47 -32.91
C SER A 51 -37.27 -23.67 -31.97
N ASP A 52 -36.45 -24.67 -32.23
CA ASP A 52 -36.43 -25.95 -31.53
C ASP A 52 -35.13 -26.14 -30.74
N VAL A 53 -35.12 -27.11 -29.86
CA VAL A 53 -33.92 -27.52 -29.13
C VAL A 53 -32.92 -28.13 -30.10
N ILE A 54 -31.78 -27.50 -30.27
CA ILE A 54 -30.69 -27.97 -31.11
C ILE A 54 -29.53 -28.53 -30.27
N ALA A 55 -28.73 -29.41 -30.87
CA ALA A 55 -27.46 -29.77 -30.29
C ALA A 55 -26.57 -28.54 -30.15
N LYS A 56 -25.75 -28.51 -29.11
CA LYS A 56 -24.78 -27.39 -28.92
C LYS A 56 -23.92 -27.23 -30.18
N PRO A 57 -23.91 -26.04 -30.81
CA PRO A 57 -23.08 -25.82 -31.99
C PRO A 57 -21.60 -25.88 -31.66
N ASP A 58 -20.80 -26.33 -32.62
CA ASP A 58 -19.34 -26.41 -32.50
C ASP A 58 -18.67 -25.03 -32.61
N ILE A 59 -18.96 -24.20 -31.59
CA ILE A 59 -18.35 -22.88 -31.38
C ILE A 59 -17.53 -22.95 -30.10
N LEU A 60 -16.20 -22.94 -30.25
CA LEU A 60 -15.26 -23.25 -29.16
C LEU A 60 -14.22 -22.13 -29.02
N SER A 61 -13.72 -21.92 -27.80
CA SER A 61 -12.47 -21.15 -27.64
C SER A 61 -11.27 -22.00 -28.09
N ILE A 62 -10.14 -21.33 -28.41
CA ILE A 62 -8.88 -22.00 -28.76
C ILE A 62 -8.53 -23.07 -27.74
N GLU A 63 -8.56 -22.72 -26.44
CA GLU A 63 -8.22 -23.62 -25.36
C GLU A 63 -9.16 -24.83 -25.30
N SER A 64 -10.47 -24.60 -25.37
CA SER A 64 -11.48 -25.68 -25.36
C SER A 64 -11.30 -26.62 -26.56
N TRP A 65 -10.99 -26.07 -27.75
CA TRP A 65 -10.73 -26.86 -28.94
C TRP A 65 -9.46 -27.70 -28.81
N LEU A 66 -8.36 -27.12 -28.31
CA LEU A 66 -7.09 -27.82 -28.09
C LEU A 66 -7.27 -29.01 -27.12
N ILE A 67 -7.90 -28.74 -25.95
CA ILE A 67 -8.13 -29.77 -24.93
C ILE A 67 -9.04 -30.88 -25.50
N GLY A 68 -10.16 -30.51 -26.12
CA GLY A 68 -11.11 -31.48 -26.67
C GLY A 68 -10.49 -32.36 -27.75
N THR A 69 -9.78 -31.74 -28.70
CA THR A 69 -9.11 -32.48 -29.81
C THR A 69 -7.98 -33.35 -29.29
N TRP A 70 -7.16 -32.81 -28.35
CA TRP A 70 -6.12 -33.60 -27.71
C TRP A 70 -6.70 -34.82 -26.95
N SER A 71 -7.78 -34.64 -26.17
CA SER A 71 -8.41 -35.74 -25.42
C SER A 71 -8.88 -36.87 -26.34
N GLN A 72 -9.50 -36.53 -27.48
CA GLN A 72 -9.92 -37.54 -28.46
C GLN A 72 -8.72 -38.35 -29.03
N ILE A 73 -7.61 -37.67 -29.28
CA ILE A 73 -6.38 -38.35 -29.75
C ILE A 73 -5.79 -39.24 -28.66
N GLU A 74 -5.77 -38.79 -27.43
CA GLU A 74 -5.15 -39.43 -26.29
C GLU A 74 -5.98 -40.63 -25.78
N GLU A 75 -7.31 -40.60 -25.91
CA GLU A 75 -8.19 -41.73 -25.60
C GLU A 75 -7.89 -43.00 -26.44
N LEU A 76 -7.31 -42.79 -27.61
CA LEU A 76 -6.88 -43.85 -28.50
C LEU A 76 -5.50 -44.44 -28.15
N ASN A 77 -4.77 -43.83 -27.23
CA ASN A 77 -3.46 -44.31 -26.81
C ASN A 77 -3.58 -45.37 -25.71
N GLU A 78 -2.82 -46.47 -25.85
CA GLU A 78 -2.73 -47.54 -24.84
C GLU A 78 -2.17 -47.00 -23.49
N ASP A 79 -1.49 -45.86 -23.51
CA ASP A 79 -0.77 -45.34 -22.39
C ASP A 79 -0.89 -43.78 -22.33
N PRO A 80 -2.03 -43.28 -21.83
CA PRO A 80 -2.39 -41.89 -21.94
C PRO A 80 -1.50 -40.98 -21.08
N ARG A 81 -1.14 -39.83 -21.64
CA ARG A 81 -0.45 -38.76 -20.93
C ARG A 81 -1.44 -37.85 -20.19
N ARG A 82 -0.97 -37.22 -19.13
CA ARG A 82 -1.81 -36.32 -18.34
C ARG A 82 -1.50 -34.86 -18.71
N LEU A 83 -2.53 -34.10 -19.07
CA LEU A 83 -2.43 -32.65 -19.22
C LEU A 83 -2.43 -31.98 -17.82
N LEU A 84 -1.41 -31.20 -17.54
CA LEU A 84 -1.33 -30.44 -16.28
C LEU A 84 -2.20 -29.20 -16.37
N SER A 85 -2.87 -28.86 -15.27
CA SER A 85 -3.55 -27.57 -15.11
C SER A 85 -2.54 -26.42 -15.03
N THR A 86 -3.01 -25.19 -15.27
CA THR A 86 -2.17 -23.99 -15.19
C THR A 86 -1.46 -23.87 -13.81
N ALA A 87 -2.16 -24.22 -12.73
CA ALA A 87 -1.60 -24.19 -11.39
C ALA A 87 -0.48 -25.23 -11.18
N GLU A 88 -0.70 -26.45 -11.68
CA GLU A 88 0.32 -27.52 -11.64
C GLU A 88 1.54 -27.17 -12.52
N ALA A 89 1.30 -26.60 -13.70
CA ALA A 89 2.37 -26.14 -14.59
C ALA A 89 3.23 -25.04 -13.93
N SER A 90 2.59 -24.07 -13.29
CA SER A 90 3.27 -22.98 -12.58
C SER A 90 4.12 -23.51 -11.41
N GLU A 91 3.58 -24.43 -10.62
CA GLU A 91 4.31 -25.07 -9.52
C GLU A 91 5.48 -25.95 -10.05
N LEU A 92 5.29 -26.64 -11.18
CA LEU A 92 6.35 -27.41 -11.81
C LEU A 92 7.52 -26.52 -12.23
N TRP A 93 7.25 -25.39 -12.88
CA TRP A 93 8.26 -24.40 -13.24
C TRP A 93 9.01 -23.86 -12.02
N ARG A 94 8.28 -23.49 -10.97
CA ARG A 94 8.88 -22.99 -9.74
C ARG A 94 9.87 -24.00 -9.15
N ARG A 95 9.51 -25.28 -9.10
CA ARG A 95 10.38 -26.34 -8.59
C ARG A 95 11.61 -26.57 -9.45
N VAL A 96 11.44 -26.60 -10.79
CA VAL A 96 12.58 -26.75 -11.70
C VAL A 96 13.61 -25.64 -11.47
N ILE A 97 13.16 -24.43 -11.24
CA ILE A 97 14.03 -23.26 -11.00
C ILE A 97 14.68 -23.36 -9.62
N GLU A 98 13.93 -23.69 -8.58
CA GLU A 98 14.45 -23.84 -7.20
C GLU A 98 15.48 -24.97 -7.10
N ASP A 99 15.18 -26.14 -7.67
CA ASP A 99 16.11 -27.27 -7.69
C ASP A 99 17.43 -26.91 -8.41
N HIS A 100 17.34 -26.10 -9.47
CA HIS A 100 18.51 -25.65 -10.21
C HIS A 100 19.34 -24.62 -9.42
N THR A 101 18.69 -23.70 -8.69
CA THR A 101 19.38 -22.67 -7.89
C THR A 101 20.07 -23.27 -6.66
N THR A 102 19.49 -24.30 -6.04
CA THR A 102 20.09 -25.00 -4.89
C THR A 102 21.30 -25.86 -5.27
N THR A 103 21.39 -26.32 -6.51
CA THR A 103 22.50 -27.15 -6.98
C THR A 103 23.70 -26.36 -7.52
N LYS A 104 23.52 -25.06 -7.81
CA LYS A 104 24.60 -24.18 -8.29
C LYS A 104 24.87 -23.07 -7.30
N GLU A 105 25.96 -23.14 -6.55
CA GLU A 105 26.39 -22.15 -5.55
C GLU A 105 26.59 -20.72 -6.09
N SER A 106 26.66 -20.54 -7.40
CA SER A 106 26.95 -19.26 -8.05
C SER A 106 25.73 -18.41 -8.47
N PHE A 107 24.51 -18.89 -8.22
CA PHE A 107 23.30 -18.22 -8.70
C PHE A 107 22.20 -18.28 -7.64
N SER A 108 21.77 -17.11 -7.16
CA SER A 108 20.64 -16.98 -6.25
C SER A 108 19.57 -16.09 -6.87
N LEU A 109 18.31 -16.54 -6.84
CA LEU A 109 17.16 -15.76 -7.24
C LEU A 109 16.46 -15.20 -6.01
N LEU A 110 16.17 -13.90 -6.03
CA LEU A 110 15.37 -13.24 -4.99
C LEU A 110 13.88 -13.65 -5.09
N GLN A 111 13.38 -13.93 -6.31
CA GLN A 111 11.97 -14.26 -6.55
C GLN A 111 11.84 -15.40 -7.59
N SER A 112 11.76 -16.63 -7.13
CA SER A 112 11.58 -17.80 -7.99
C SER A 112 10.24 -17.82 -8.75
N GLU A 113 9.18 -17.26 -8.17
CA GLU A 113 7.84 -17.22 -8.79
C GLU A 113 7.79 -16.31 -10.02
N SER A 114 8.42 -15.13 -9.96
CA SER A 114 8.49 -14.22 -11.12
C SER A 114 9.32 -14.81 -12.26
N ALA A 115 10.42 -15.49 -11.93
CA ALA A 115 11.22 -16.20 -12.89
C ALA A 115 10.46 -17.38 -13.53
N ALA A 116 9.67 -18.10 -12.75
CA ALA A 116 8.83 -19.22 -13.23
C ALA A 116 7.76 -18.73 -14.22
N ARG A 117 7.09 -17.62 -13.91
CA ARG A 117 6.10 -17.01 -14.83
C ARG A 117 6.75 -16.56 -16.14
N LEU A 118 7.91 -15.90 -16.09
CA LEU A 118 8.64 -15.48 -17.28
C LEU A 118 9.10 -16.69 -18.10
N ALA A 119 9.63 -17.72 -17.47
CA ALA A 119 10.09 -18.97 -18.14
C ALA A 119 8.91 -19.70 -18.82
N ALA A 120 7.75 -19.79 -18.15
CA ALA A 120 6.54 -20.34 -18.75
C ALA A 120 6.10 -19.53 -19.98
N SER A 121 6.04 -18.20 -19.90
CA SER A 121 5.69 -17.33 -21.03
C SER A 121 6.67 -17.50 -22.20
N CYS A 122 7.97 -17.58 -21.92
CA CYS A 122 8.98 -17.82 -22.91
C CYS A 122 8.80 -19.20 -23.61
N ARG A 123 8.51 -20.28 -22.85
CA ARG A 123 8.25 -21.61 -23.45
C ARG A 123 7.01 -21.60 -24.34
N VAL A 124 5.93 -20.98 -23.88
CA VAL A 124 4.70 -20.81 -24.68
C VAL A 124 5.04 -20.11 -26.00
N ALA A 125 5.80 -19.01 -25.97
CA ALA A 125 6.21 -18.27 -27.16
C ALA A 125 7.04 -19.16 -28.11
N LEU A 126 8.01 -19.92 -27.59
CA LEU A 126 8.82 -20.83 -28.42
C LEU A 126 7.96 -21.92 -29.09
N LYS A 127 7.06 -22.55 -28.32
CA LYS A 127 6.17 -23.61 -28.85
C LYS A 127 5.15 -23.06 -29.85
N THR A 128 4.51 -21.93 -29.55
CA THR A 128 3.53 -21.28 -30.44
C THR A 128 4.14 -20.87 -31.78
N HIS A 129 5.42 -20.46 -31.79
CA HIS A 129 6.14 -20.07 -32.99
C HIS A 129 6.97 -21.22 -33.62
N SER A 130 6.74 -22.46 -33.14
CA SER A 130 7.42 -23.67 -33.67
C SER A 130 8.95 -23.57 -33.65
N VAL A 131 9.51 -22.91 -32.61
CA VAL A 131 10.96 -22.82 -32.43
C VAL A 131 11.49 -24.15 -31.91
N SER A 132 12.16 -24.90 -32.75
CA SER A 132 12.70 -26.23 -32.37
C SER A 132 14.01 -26.10 -31.59
N MET A 133 14.02 -26.62 -30.35
CA MET A 133 15.23 -26.76 -29.53
C MET A 133 16.09 -27.99 -29.93
N ALA A 134 15.64 -28.82 -30.85
CA ALA A 134 16.44 -29.88 -31.44
C ALA A 134 17.53 -29.36 -32.42
N TYR A 135 17.36 -28.11 -32.94
CA TYR A 135 18.37 -27.50 -33.79
C TYR A 135 19.53 -26.94 -32.97
N GLU A 136 20.71 -27.45 -33.20
CA GLU A 136 21.92 -27.03 -32.48
C GLU A 136 22.19 -25.52 -32.65
N ALA A 137 21.89 -24.97 -33.86
CA ALA A 137 22.04 -23.52 -34.12
C ALA A 137 21.19 -22.67 -33.18
N ASN A 138 19.93 -23.07 -32.89
CA ASN A 138 19.09 -22.37 -31.94
C ASN A 138 19.67 -22.46 -30.53
N ARG A 139 20.05 -23.65 -30.08
CA ARG A 139 20.62 -23.88 -28.75
C ARG A 139 21.89 -23.07 -28.49
N ARG A 140 22.76 -22.89 -29.51
CA ARG A 140 23.98 -22.07 -29.40
C ARG A 140 23.68 -20.61 -29.07
N LEU A 141 22.58 -20.05 -29.56
CA LEU A 141 22.20 -18.67 -29.29
C LEU A 141 21.86 -18.46 -27.81
N PHE A 142 21.29 -19.46 -27.14
CA PHE A 142 20.98 -19.37 -25.69
C PHE A 142 22.23 -19.48 -24.82
N GLN A 143 23.39 -19.83 -25.33
CA GLN A 143 24.63 -19.95 -24.55
C GLN A 143 25.40 -18.65 -24.40
N SER A 144 24.98 -17.58 -25.10
CA SER A 144 25.68 -16.28 -25.12
C SER A 144 25.58 -15.50 -23.81
N GLU A 145 24.47 -15.60 -23.09
CA GLU A 145 24.17 -14.87 -21.87
C GLU A 145 23.80 -15.84 -20.75
N ILE A 146 24.03 -15.42 -19.50
CA ILE A 146 23.82 -16.28 -18.33
C ILE A 146 22.34 -16.64 -18.14
N ASP A 147 21.43 -15.68 -18.34
CA ASP A 147 19.99 -15.87 -18.15
C ASP A 147 19.40 -16.79 -19.20
N THR A 148 19.73 -16.59 -20.47
CA THR A 148 19.29 -17.45 -21.56
C THR A 148 19.86 -18.85 -21.44
N LYS A 149 21.12 -18.98 -20.96
CA LYS A 149 21.76 -20.27 -20.68
C LYS A 149 21.08 -21.02 -19.52
N ASN A 150 20.73 -20.33 -18.45
CA ASN A 150 19.99 -20.91 -17.34
C ASN A 150 18.60 -21.36 -17.79
N PHE A 151 17.91 -20.54 -18.56
CA PHE A 151 16.61 -20.90 -19.12
C PHE A 151 16.67 -22.15 -20.00
N LEU A 152 17.69 -22.26 -20.85
CA LEU A 152 17.88 -23.49 -21.65
C LEU A 152 18.05 -24.73 -20.75
N SER A 153 18.83 -24.62 -19.67
CA SER A 153 18.99 -25.70 -18.70
C SER A 153 17.67 -26.04 -17.99
N TRP A 154 16.83 -25.03 -17.64
CA TRP A 154 15.50 -25.25 -17.06
C TRP A 154 14.56 -25.94 -18.03
N LEU A 155 14.59 -25.56 -19.32
CA LEU A 155 13.82 -26.23 -20.39
C LEU A 155 14.19 -27.72 -20.49
N ASP A 156 15.48 -28.01 -20.50
CA ASP A 156 15.95 -29.40 -20.60
C ASP A 156 15.50 -30.26 -19.40
N VAL A 157 15.57 -29.70 -18.19
CA VAL A 157 15.11 -30.40 -16.97
C VAL A 157 13.59 -30.58 -16.98
N LEU A 158 12.85 -29.51 -17.38
CA LEU A 158 11.39 -29.57 -17.49
C LEU A 158 10.95 -30.62 -18.50
N ASP A 159 11.48 -30.58 -19.73
CA ASP A 159 11.09 -31.52 -20.80
C ASP A 159 11.44 -32.96 -20.44
N ALA A 160 12.60 -33.21 -19.80
CA ALA A 160 12.96 -34.53 -19.31
C ALA A 160 11.98 -35.03 -18.22
N ARG A 161 11.50 -34.13 -17.35
CA ARG A 161 10.54 -34.46 -16.32
C ARG A 161 9.15 -34.73 -16.90
N LEU A 162 8.69 -33.88 -17.84
CA LEU A 162 7.41 -34.09 -18.55
C LEU A 162 7.37 -35.47 -19.22
N VAL A 163 8.44 -35.85 -19.91
CA VAL A 163 8.55 -37.17 -20.55
C VAL A 163 8.54 -38.33 -19.53
N ARG A 164 9.33 -38.20 -18.44
CA ARG A 164 9.44 -39.27 -17.42
C ARG A 164 8.14 -39.50 -16.66
N GLU A 165 7.43 -38.43 -16.30
CA GLU A 165 6.19 -38.52 -15.53
C GLU A 165 4.94 -38.65 -16.43
N ARG A 166 5.11 -38.60 -17.74
CA ARG A 166 4.03 -38.64 -18.74
C ARG A 166 3.07 -37.49 -18.63
N TRP A 167 3.61 -36.32 -18.37
CA TRP A 167 2.87 -35.08 -18.32
C TRP A 167 3.01 -34.27 -19.58
N LEU A 168 2.03 -33.36 -19.80
CA LEU A 168 1.99 -32.41 -20.90
C LEU A 168 1.59 -31.03 -20.36
N LEU A 169 2.10 -30.00 -21.01
CA LEU A 169 1.60 -28.64 -20.87
C LEU A 169 0.70 -28.31 -22.08
N LEU A 170 -0.18 -27.32 -21.92
CA LEU A 170 -1.15 -26.96 -22.97
C LEU A 170 -0.49 -26.67 -24.33
N GLU A 171 0.62 -25.99 -24.32
CA GLU A 171 1.38 -25.65 -25.55
C GLU A 171 2.01 -26.87 -26.23
N ASP A 172 2.09 -28.03 -25.60
CA ASP A 172 2.57 -29.28 -26.26
C ASP A 172 1.48 -29.93 -27.10
N THR A 173 0.22 -29.60 -26.88
CA THR A 173 -0.93 -30.15 -27.63
C THR A 173 -0.92 -29.77 -29.09
N TYR A 174 -0.37 -28.60 -29.45
CA TYR A 174 -0.25 -28.20 -30.88
C TYR A 174 0.49 -29.25 -31.72
N GLU A 175 1.62 -29.72 -31.24
CA GLU A 175 2.45 -30.68 -31.97
C GLU A 175 1.78 -32.07 -32.04
N ILE A 176 1.07 -32.46 -30.98
CA ILE A 176 0.35 -33.74 -30.91
C ILE A 176 -0.82 -33.71 -31.90
N ILE A 177 -1.62 -32.65 -31.90
CA ILE A 177 -2.76 -32.48 -32.82
C ILE A 177 -2.28 -32.44 -34.27
N ALA A 178 -1.18 -31.74 -34.56
CA ALA A 178 -0.61 -31.69 -35.89
C ALA A 178 -0.12 -33.05 -36.44
N ARG A 179 0.21 -33.98 -35.55
CA ARG A 179 0.67 -35.33 -35.94
C ARG A 179 -0.43 -36.40 -35.89
N GLY A 180 -1.45 -36.23 -35.02
CA GLY A 180 -2.40 -37.29 -34.69
C GLY A 180 -3.77 -37.19 -35.36
N ALA A 181 -4.06 -36.12 -36.11
CA ALA A 181 -5.36 -35.95 -36.77
C ALA A 181 -5.54 -36.95 -37.92
N ALA A 182 -6.45 -37.90 -37.74
CA ALA A 182 -6.69 -38.96 -38.72
C ALA A 182 -7.71 -38.57 -39.80
N ASP A 183 -8.78 -37.88 -39.43
CA ASP A 183 -9.84 -37.41 -40.34
C ASP A 183 -9.95 -35.89 -40.34
N LYS A 184 -10.01 -35.29 -41.56
CA LYS A 184 -10.13 -33.86 -41.70
C LYS A 184 -11.58 -33.40 -41.69
N GLY A 185 -11.91 -32.49 -40.79
CA GLY A 185 -13.17 -31.77 -40.82
C GLY A 185 -13.35 -30.91 -42.07
N SER A 186 -14.56 -30.45 -42.38
CA SER A 186 -14.85 -29.70 -43.59
C SER A 186 -14.22 -28.34 -43.61
N GLU A 187 -14.55 -27.47 -42.68
CA GLU A 187 -14.07 -26.07 -42.64
C GLU A 187 -13.93 -25.58 -41.19
N VAL A 188 -12.98 -24.67 -40.95
CA VAL A 188 -12.87 -23.93 -39.72
C VAL A 188 -12.82 -22.43 -39.96
N LEU A 189 -13.65 -21.68 -39.23
CA LEU A 189 -13.56 -20.23 -39.13
C LEU A 189 -12.83 -19.87 -37.85
N PHE A 190 -11.66 -19.25 -37.98
CA PHE A 190 -10.88 -18.78 -36.85
C PHE A 190 -11.11 -17.28 -36.64
N LEU A 191 -11.69 -16.90 -35.50
CA LEU A 191 -12.08 -15.53 -35.18
C LEU A 191 -11.13 -14.96 -34.11
N SER A 192 -10.24 -14.06 -34.51
CA SER A 192 -9.24 -13.44 -33.62
C SER A 192 -8.65 -12.17 -34.25
N GLU A 193 -8.33 -11.16 -33.42
CA GLU A 193 -7.52 -10.03 -33.89
C GLU A 193 -6.04 -10.37 -34.06
N GLU A 194 -5.57 -11.37 -33.35
CA GLU A 194 -4.21 -11.90 -33.56
C GLU A 194 -4.24 -12.97 -34.65
N ALA A 195 -3.33 -12.86 -35.61
CA ALA A 195 -3.14 -13.93 -36.56
C ALA A 195 -2.68 -15.21 -35.84
N PRO A 196 -3.17 -16.39 -36.24
CA PRO A 196 -2.76 -17.63 -35.60
C PRO A 196 -1.24 -17.82 -35.74
N GLY A 197 -0.60 -18.25 -34.66
CA GLY A 197 0.82 -18.60 -34.68
C GLY A 197 1.10 -19.83 -35.56
N PRO A 198 2.36 -20.05 -35.99
CA PRO A 198 2.73 -21.17 -36.84
C PRO A 198 2.27 -22.54 -36.34
N ALA A 199 2.37 -22.79 -35.03
CA ALA A 199 1.95 -24.05 -34.42
C ALA A 199 0.45 -24.27 -34.51
N LEU A 200 -0.35 -23.25 -34.20
CA LEU A 200 -1.82 -23.31 -34.32
C LEU A 200 -2.24 -23.42 -35.78
N SER A 201 -1.64 -22.64 -36.70
CA SER A 201 -1.91 -22.72 -38.15
C SER A 201 -1.63 -24.13 -38.68
N GLY A 202 -0.54 -24.75 -38.22
CA GLY A 202 -0.17 -26.12 -38.60
C GLY A 202 -1.21 -27.15 -38.09
N ALA A 203 -1.62 -27.03 -36.80
CA ALA A 203 -2.62 -27.92 -36.23
C ALA A 203 -3.99 -27.78 -36.92
N LEU A 204 -4.45 -26.56 -37.17
CA LEU A 204 -5.70 -26.31 -37.90
C LEU A 204 -5.66 -26.87 -39.33
N SER A 205 -4.58 -26.66 -40.06
CA SER A 205 -4.44 -27.15 -41.43
C SER A 205 -4.37 -28.68 -41.51
N GLN A 206 -4.01 -29.36 -40.43
CA GLN A 206 -4.06 -30.83 -40.38
C GLN A 206 -5.48 -31.34 -40.06
N CYS A 207 -6.21 -30.62 -39.19
CA CYS A 207 -7.55 -31.03 -38.75
C CYS A 207 -8.65 -30.65 -39.73
N PHE A 208 -8.47 -29.66 -40.60
CA PHE A 208 -9.51 -29.15 -41.51
C PHE A 208 -9.05 -29.01 -42.96
N ASN A 209 -10.02 -29.19 -43.87
CA ASN A 209 -9.74 -29.04 -45.32
C ASN A 209 -9.65 -27.59 -45.73
N LYS A 210 -10.45 -26.71 -45.10
CA LYS A 210 -10.47 -25.27 -45.34
C LYS A 210 -10.36 -24.52 -44.02
N CYS A 211 -9.44 -23.60 -43.94
CA CYS A 211 -9.20 -22.78 -42.77
C CYS A 211 -9.23 -21.30 -43.18
N THR A 212 -10.00 -20.48 -42.48
CA THR A 212 -10.11 -19.06 -42.75
C THR A 212 -9.94 -18.26 -41.48
N TRP A 213 -9.06 -17.24 -41.50
CA TRP A 213 -8.87 -16.35 -40.36
C TRP A 213 -9.65 -15.05 -40.60
N HIS A 214 -10.55 -14.71 -39.64
CA HIS A 214 -11.36 -13.52 -39.63
C HIS A 214 -10.89 -12.55 -38.57
N HIS A 215 -10.67 -11.29 -38.92
CA HIS A 215 -10.28 -10.20 -38.05
C HIS A 215 -10.96 -8.88 -38.46
N SER A 216 -10.88 -7.84 -37.64
CA SER A 216 -11.50 -6.55 -37.96
C SER A 216 -10.64 -5.70 -38.90
N LYS A 217 -11.29 -4.72 -39.56
CA LYS A 217 -10.59 -3.71 -40.35
C LYS A 217 -9.81 -2.76 -39.43
N ALA A 218 -8.63 -2.34 -39.87
CA ALA A 218 -7.80 -1.41 -39.13
C ALA A 218 -8.36 0.02 -39.14
N LEU A 219 -8.18 0.74 -38.04
CA LEU A 219 -8.50 2.17 -37.95
C LEU A 219 -7.44 3.01 -38.69
N ASP A 220 -7.89 3.95 -39.53
CA ASP A 220 -7.03 4.80 -40.34
C ASP A 220 -6.98 6.27 -39.83
N MET A 221 -7.71 6.61 -38.76
CA MET A 221 -7.82 7.95 -38.21
C MET A 221 -7.56 8.00 -36.71
N GLN A 222 -7.35 9.19 -36.16
CA GLN A 222 -7.34 9.45 -34.73
C GLN A 222 -8.78 9.59 -34.22
N LEU A 223 -8.98 9.24 -32.94
CA LEU A 223 -10.28 9.22 -32.29
C LEU A 223 -10.49 10.46 -31.42
N GLU A 224 -11.72 10.88 -31.25
CA GLU A 224 -12.07 11.95 -30.31
C GLU A 224 -11.56 11.62 -28.91
N THR A 225 -10.93 12.62 -28.26
CA THR A 225 -10.20 12.40 -27.04
C THR A 225 -10.51 13.47 -26.00
N HIS A 226 -10.74 13.02 -24.76
CA HIS A 226 -10.93 13.87 -23.61
C HIS A 226 -9.73 13.77 -22.67
N ALA A 227 -9.23 14.91 -22.20
CA ALA A 227 -8.15 14.97 -21.22
C ALA A 227 -8.70 15.40 -19.84
N PHE A 228 -8.31 14.68 -18.80
CA PHE A 228 -8.65 14.94 -17.40
C PHE A 228 -7.43 15.36 -16.61
N GLU A 229 -7.59 16.14 -15.55
CA GLU A 229 -6.46 16.63 -14.75
C GLU A 229 -5.75 15.45 -14.06
N THR A 230 -6.53 14.59 -13.42
CA THR A 230 -6.02 13.41 -12.72
C THR A 230 -6.69 12.13 -13.23
N ARG A 231 -6.07 10.99 -12.87
CA ARG A 231 -6.63 9.69 -13.16
C ARG A 231 -7.93 9.41 -12.40
N SER A 232 -8.05 9.84 -11.14
CA SER A 232 -9.29 9.69 -10.38
C SER A 232 -10.45 10.45 -11.01
N ASP A 233 -10.19 11.67 -11.55
CA ASP A 233 -11.19 12.44 -12.27
C ASP A 233 -11.66 11.71 -13.54
N GLU A 234 -10.74 11.08 -14.27
CA GLU A 234 -11.07 10.29 -15.45
C GLU A 234 -11.98 9.10 -15.11
N LEU A 235 -11.65 8.35 -14.05
CA LEU A 235 -12.43 7.18 -13.62
C LEU A 235 -13.80 7.57 -13.07
N GLU A 236 -13.90 8.68 -12.34
CA GLU A 236 -15.17 9.23 -11.87
C GLU A 236 -16.08 9.64 -13.06
N ALA A 237 -15.52 10.34 -14.04
CA ALA A 237 -16.23 10.71 -15.27
C ALA A 237 -16.68 9.47 -16.07
N ALA A 238 -15.86 8.45 -16.14
CA ALA A 238 -16.21 7.19 -16.82
C ALA A 238 -17.35 6.46 -16.09
N ALA A 239 -17.36 6.47 -14.75
CA ALA A 239 -18.45 5.89 -13.95
C ALA A 239 -19.76 6.66 -14.14
N TYR A 240 -19.72 8.00 -14.14
CA TYR A 240 -20.89 8.83 -14.41
C TYR A 240 -21.45 8.59 -15.82
N TRP A 241 -20.57 8.56 -16.83
CA TRP A 241 -20.96 8.24 -18.19
C TRP A 241 -21.60 6.84 -18.29
N GLY A 242 -20.98 5.84 -17.64
CA GLY A 242 -21.51 4.48 -17.62
C GLY A 242 -22.91 4.39 -17.00
N LYS A 243 -23.14 5.11 -15.89
CA LYS A 243 -24.47 5.21 -15.28
C LYS A 243 -25.48 5.87 -16.23
N SER A 244 -25.10 6.95 -16.88
CA SER A 244 -25.96 7.65 -17.85
C SER A 244 -26.33 6.77 -19.05
N ALA A 245 -25.38 6.01 -19.58
CA ALA A 245 -25.60 5.07 -20.66
C ALA A 245 -26.52 3.90 -20.22
N TYR A 246 -26.32 3.39 -19.01
CA TYR A 246 -27.19 2.37 -18.41
C TYR A 246 -28.66 2.86 -18.27
N ASP A 247 -28.85 4.09 -17.73
CA ASP A 247 -30.17 4.69 -17.58
C ASP A 247 -30.86 4.97 -18.92
N ALA A 248 -30.06 5.23 -19.96
CA ALA A 248 -30.58 5.36 -21.33
C ALA A 248 -30.92 3.99 -22.00
N GLY A 249 -30.66 2.87 -21.33
CA GLY A 249 -30.92 1.52 -21.85
C GLY A 249 -29.97 1.07 -22.95
N LEU A 250 -28.76 1.72 -23.08
CA LEU A 250 -27.78 1.39 -24.08
C LEU A 250 -26.91 0.19 -23.64
N SER A 251 -26.54 -0.66 -24.60
CA SER A 251 -25.47 -1.64 -24.41
C SER A 251 -24.11 -0.92 -24.42
N ALA A 252 -23.57 -0.64 -23.25
CA ALA A 252 -22.39 0.21 -23.10
C ALA A 252 -21.19 -0.55 -22.51
N VAL A 253 -19.98 -0.14 -22.92
CA VAL A 253 -18.75 -0.70 -22.37
C VAL A 253 -17.75 0.40 -21.98
N ILE A 254 -17.22 0.28 -20.77
CA ILE A 254 -16.02 1.00 -20.33
C ILE A 254 -14.83 0.08 -20.56
N VAL A 255 -13.92 0.50 -21.42
CA VAL A 255 -12.71 -0.26 -21.76
C VAL A 255 -11.56 0.30 -20.97
N LEU A 256 -10.95 -0.50 -20.10
CA LEU A 256 -9.75 -0.14 -19.36
C LEU A 256 -8.50 -0.59 -20.12
N THR A 257 -7.59 0.33 -20.39
CA THR A 257 -6.31 0.01 -21.04
C THR A 257 -5.34 -0.67 -20.07
N ASP A 258 -5.39 -0.30 -18.78
CA ASP A 258 -4.74 -1.00 -17.67
C ASP A 258 -5.79 -1.53 -16.68
N TYR A 259 -6.33 -2.69 -16.99
CA TYR A 259 -7.43 -3.29 -16.24
C TYR A 259 -7.07 -3.63 -14.78
N GLN A 260 -5.84 -4.05 -14.53
CA GLN A 260 -5.44 -4.46 -13.18
C GLN A 260 -5.33 -3.27 -12.24
N ARG A 261 -4.81 -2.17 -12.72
CA ARG A 261 -4.63 -0.94 -11.96
C ARG A 261 -5.96 -0.23 -11.71
N ASP A 262 -6.81 -0.11 -12.74
CA ASP A 262 -7.94 0.81 -12.76
C ASP A 262 -9.26 0.20 -12.27
N ARG A 263 -9.38 -1.12 -12.32
CA ARG A 263 -10.64 -1.81 -12.04
C ARG A 263 -11.21 -1.52 -10.66
N ALA A 264 -10.38 -1.58 -9.61
CA ALA A 264 -10.86 -1.45 -8.23
C ALA A 264 -11.41 -0.05 -7.93
N GLU A 265 -10.72 0.99 -8.41
CA GLU A 265 -11.14 2.39 -8.26
C GLU A 265 -12.39 2.68 -9.09
N LEU A 266 -12.43 2.22 -10.36
CA LEU A 266 -13.63 2.35 -11.18
C LEU A 266 -14.84 1.63 -10.57
N GLU A 267 -14.65 0.44 -9.99
CA GLU A 267 -15.73 -0.28 -9.31
C GLU A 267 -16.26 0.53 -8.13
N GLN A 268 -15.40 1.18 -7.37
CA GLN A 268 -15.80 2.06 -6.28
C GLN A 268 -16.59 3.28 -6.79
N CYS A 269 -16.12 3.94 -7.86
CA CYS A 269 -16.84 5.05 -8.49
C CYS A 269 -18.21 4.62 -9.01
N LEU A 270 -18.31 3.46 -9.66
CA LEU A 270 -19.58 2.91 -10.13
C LEU A 270 -20.54 2.62 -8.97
N ARG A 271 -20.05 2.07 -7.85
CA ARG A 271 -20.90 1.84 -6.65
C ARG A 271 -21.47 3.14 -6.12
N GLN A 272 -20.69 4.21 -6.10
CA GLN A 272 -21.16 5.54 -5.70
C GLN A 272 -22.23 6.07 -6.67
N GLN A 273 -22.02 5.93 -7.99
CA GLN A 273 -22.98 6.40 -9.01
C GLN A 273 -24.29 5.62 -8.99
N PHE A 274 -24.26 4.33 -8.68
CA PHE A 274 -25.46 3.49 -8.57
C PHE A 274 -26.09 3.51 -7.17
N GLU A 275 -25.56 4.31 -6.24
CA GLU A 275 -26.05 4.43 -4.85
C GLU A 275 -26.18 3.06 -4.15
N VAL A 276 -25.31 2.13 -4.51
CA VAL A 276 -25.29 0.79 -3.91
C VAL A 276 -24.66 0.91 -2.53
N ASP A 277 -25.50 0.91 -1.49
CA ASP A 277 -25.04 0.78 -0.11
C ASP A 277 -24.14 -0.44 0.02
N GLY A 278 -23.03 -0.31 0.74
CA GLY A 278 -21.96 -1.32 0.86
C GLY A 278 -22.36 -2.68 1.45
N GLN A 279 -23.66 -3.02 1.43
CA GLN A 279 -24.22 -4.23 2.02
C GLN A 279 -24.24 -5.45 1.10
N SER A 280 -24.12 -5.29 -0.22
CA SER A 280 -24.09 -6.44 -1.12
C SER A 280 -23.28 -6.17 -2.40
N PHE A 281 -22.28 -7.02 -2.65
CA PHE A 281 -21.53 -7.03 -3.91
C PHE A 281 -22.41 -7.39 -5.13
N THR A 282 -23.54 -8.05 -4.90
CA THR A 282 -24.44 -8.57 -5.94
C THR A 282 -25.34 -7.51 -6.58
N GLN A 283 -25.41 -6.30 -6.01
CA GLN A 283 -26.38 -5.29 -6.45
C GLN A 283 -25.85 -4.32 -7.51
N LEU A 284 -24.54 -4.35 -7.83
CA LEU A 284 -24.02 -3.51 -8.90
C LEU A 284 -24.40 -4.09 -10.27
N PRO A 285 -25.25 -3.41 -11.08
CA PRO A 285 -25.70 -3.91 -12.37
C PRO A 285 -24.64 -3.71 -13.47
N VAL A 286 -23.41 -4.11 -13.20
CA VAL A 286 -22.23 -3.96 -14.08
C VAL A 286 -21.50 -5.30 -14.19
N ASN A 287 -21.22 -5.71 -15.42
CA ASN A 287 -20.48 -6.94 -15.68
C ASN A 287 -19.01 -6.65 -15.99
N PHE A 288 -18.10 -7.16 -15.14
CA PHE A 288 -16.66 -7.06 -15.34
C PHE A 288 -16.15 -8.25 -16.17
N SER A 289 -15.38 -7.98 -17.23
CA SER A 289 -14.88 -9.03 -18.15
C SER A 289 -13.93 -10.03 -17.49
N ARG A 290 -13.19 -9.57 -16.51
CA ARG A 290 -12.25 -10.38 -15.75
C ARG A 290 -12.66 -10.38 -14.29
N GLY A 291 -12.68 -11.55 -13.69
CA GLY A 291 -12.91 -11.71 -12.27
C GLY A 291 -11.76 -11.15 -11.41
N VAL A 292 -11.85 -11.39 -10.13
CA VAL A 292 -10.81 -11.07 -9.13
C VAL A 292 -10.12 -12.37 -8.73
N GLU A 293 -8.82 -12.32 -8.52
CA GLU A 293 -8.13 -13.44 -7.88
C GLU A 293 -8.82 -13.79 -6.57
N LEU A 294 -9.10 -15.06 -6.35
CA LEU A 294 -9.83 -15.48 -5.16
C LEU A 294 -9.10 -15.08 -3.87
N SER A 295 -7.76 -15.06 -3.90
CA SER A 295 -6.91 -14.59 -2.80
C SER A 295 -7.12 -13.12 -2.39
N LYS A 296 -7.61 -12.28 -3.31
CA LYS A 296 -7.86 -10.85 -3.09
C LYS A 296 -9.27 -10.54 -2.61
N THR A 297 -10.18 -11.52 -2.60
CA THR A 297 -11.53 -11.34 -2.09
C THR A 297 -11.49 -11.16 -0.56
N PRO A 298 -12.41 -10.39 0.03
CA PRO A 298 -12.38 -10.08 1.46
C PRO A 298 -12.29 -11.32 2.36
N ILE A 299 -13.09 -12.34 2.06
CA ILE A 299 -13.13 -13.59 2.85
C ILE A 299 -11.76 -14.31 2.86
N TYR A 300 -11.07 -14.38 1.72
CA TYR A 300 -9.78 -15.06 1.64
C TYR A 300 -8.60 -14.18 2.02
N ARG A 301 -8.68 -12.89 1.80
CA ARG A 301 -7.68 -11.93 2.31
C ARG A 301 -7.55 -12.05 3.82
N ASP A 302 -8.68 -12.02 4.52
CA ASP A 302 -8.72 -12.08 5.98
C ASP A 302 -8.33 -13.48 6.48
N PHE A 303 -8.74 -14.53 5.77
CA PHE A 303 -8.27 -15.89 6.02
C PHE A 303 -6.73 -16.02 5.88
N LEU A 304 -6.14 -15.48 4.82
CA LEU A 304 -4.69 -15.52 4.61
C LEU A 304 -3.93 -14.71 5.65
N LEU A 305 -4.49 -13.60 6.14
CA LEU A 305 -3.93 -12.84 7.26
C LEU A 305 -3.88 -13.70 8.54
N LEU A 306 -4.94 -14.45 8.84
CA LEU A 306 -4.95 -15.39 9.96
C LEU A 306 -3.88 -16.47 9.79
N MET A 307 -3.73 -17.05 8.60
CA MET A 307 -2.70 -18.07 8.33
C MET A 307 -1.28 -17.50 8.46
N ARG A 308 -1.03 -16.25 8.02
CA ARG A 308 0.26 -15.58 8.22
C ARG A 308 0.55 -15.34 9.70
N LEU A 309 -0.44 -14.91 10.48
CA LEU A 309 -0.30 -14.76 11.92
C LEU A 309 0.08 -16.09 12.60
N LEU A 310 -0.53 -17.21 12.20
CA LEU A 310 -0.23 -18.53 12.76
C LEU A 310 1.15 -19.06 12.37
N SER A 311 1.61 -18.76 11.16
CA SER A 311 2.90 -19.23 10.64
C SER A 311 4.10 -18.32 10.93
N GLY A 312 3.85 -17.10 11.46
CA GLY A 312 4.89 -16.11 11.68
C GLY A 312 4.42 -14.89 12.45
N SER A 313 4.57 -13.74 11.84
CA SER A 313 4.17 -12.46 12.41
C SER A 313 3.50 -11.57 11.37
N VAL A 314 2.66 -10.63 11.83
CA VAL A 314 1.94 -9.69 10.99
C VAL A 314 2.12 -8.26 11.50
N SER A 315 1.92 -7.27 10.63
CA SER A 315 1.95 -5.85 11.01
C SER A 315 0.81 -5.49 11.96
N ARG A 316 0.91 -4.31 12.58
CA ARG A 316 -0.16 -3.76 13.42
C ARG A 316 -1.45 -3.54 12.61
N GLU A 317 -1.31 -3.03 11.42
CA GLU A 317 -2.39 -2.76 10.48
C GLU A 317 -3.12 -4.06 10.11
N ASP A 318 -2.37 -5.09 9.79
CA ASP A 318 -2.89 -6.42 9.43
C ASP A 318 -3.66 -7.06 10.60
N ILE A 319 -3.14 -6.99 11.83
CA ILE A 319 -3.85 -7.56 12.98
C ILE A 319 -5.12 -6.77 13.31
N VAL A 320 -5.13 -5.46 13.12
CA VAL A 320 -6.34 -4.64 13.29
C VAL A 320 -7.37 -4.97 12.21
N ALA A 321 -6.94 -5.14 10.96
CA ALA A 321 -7.82 -5.60 9.88
C ALA A 321 -8.44 -6.96 10.22
N LEU A 322 -7.65 -7.91 10.70
CA LEU A 322 -8.11 -9.23 11.12
C LEU A 322 -9.12 -9.17 12.29
N ILE A 323 -8.88 -8.33 13.30
CA ILE A 323 -9.81 -8.14 14.43
C ILE A 323 -11.14 -7.52 13.96
N ARG A 324 -11.11 -6.65 12.96
CA ARG A 324 -12.30 -6.02 12.38
C ARG A 324 -13.06 -6.93 11.42
N SER A 325 -12.43 -8.00 10.95
CA SER A 325 -13.03 -8.92 9.99
C SER A 325 -14.40 -9.43 10.45
N PRO A 326 -15.42 -9.44 9.59
CA PRO A 326 -16.71 -10.05 9.87
C PRO A 326 -16.66 -11.58 9.78
N PHE A 327 -15.61 -12.15 9.16
CA PHE A 327 -15.49 -13.58 8.87
C PHE A 327 -14.94 -14.41 10.03
N PHE A 328 -14.61 -13.77 11.16
CA PHE A 328 -14.17 -14.43 12.38
C PHE A 328 -14.95 -13.95 13.60
N TYR A 329 -15.31 -14.86 14.49
CA TYR A 329 -15.93 -14.51 15.75
C TYR A 329 -14.86 -14.27 16.82
N TRP A 330 -14.40 -13.02 16.95
CA TRP A 330 -13.40 -12.66 17.95
C TRP A 330 -14.00 -12.43 19.35
N SER A 331 -15.00 -11.57 19.45
CA SER A 331 -15.66 -11.22 20.71
C SER A 331 -16.70 -10.11 20.49
N HIS A 332 -17.29 -9.61 21.56
CA HIS A 332 -18.19 -8.47 21.50
C HIS A 332 -17.45 -7.19 21.04
N ARG A 333 -18.19 -6.26 20.44
CA ARG A 333 -17.65 -5.00 19.87
C ARG A 333 -16.79 -4.20 20.87
N ALA A 334 -17.19 -4.17 22.17
CA ALA A 334 -16.45 -3.45 23.22
C ALA A 334 -15.07 -4.06 23.50
N GLU A 335 -14.95 -5.39 23.45
CA GLU A 335 -13.70 -6.12 23.65
C GLU A 335 -12.76 -5.96 22.45
N LYS A 336 -13.30 -6.02 21.24
CA LYS A 336 -12.55 -5.70 20.02
C LYS A 336 -11.91 -4.30 20.10
N ALA A 337 -12.67 -3.29 20.53
CA ALA A 337 -12.18 -1.93 20.69
C ALA A 337 -11.06 -1.84 21.76
N LYS A 338 -11.19 -2.56 22.90
CA LYS A 338 -10.16 -2.62 23.93
C LYS A 338 -8.88 -3.29 23.43
N LEU A 339 -9.00 -4.39 22.68
CA LEU A 339 -7.87 -5.09 22.08
C LEU A 339 -7.13 -4.20 21.07
N ILE A 340 -7.86 -3.55 20.17
CA ILE A 340 -7.28 -2.61 19.21
C ILE A 340 -6.54 -1.48 19.94
N ARG A 341 -7.15 -0.89 20.98
CA ARG A 341 -6.50 0.16 21.78
C ARG A 341 -5.22 -0.33 22.46
N ALA A 342 -5.21 -1.54 23.00
CA ALA A 342 -4.02 -2.14 23.61
C ALA A 342 -2.89 -2.36 22.59
N LEU A 343 -3.22 -2.79 21.37
CA LEU A 343 -2.26 -2.96 20.28
C LEU A 343 -1.68 -1.62 19.81
N PHE A 344 -2.49 -0.56 19.73
CA PHE A 344 -2.01 0.79 19.38
C PHE A 344 -1.20 1.44 20.50
N GLY A 345 -1.48 1.10 21.78
CA GLY A 345 -0.69 1.56 22.93
C GLY A 345 0.66 0.86 23.08
N SER A 346 0.89 -0.25 22.36
CA SER A 346 2.17 -0.94 22.31
C SER A 346 3.16 -0.25 21.37
N GLU A 347 4.43 -0.20 21.72
CA GLU A 347 5.51 0.26 20.84
C GLU A 347 5.84 -0.77 19.74
N GLU A 348 5.35 -2.00 19.89
CA GLU A 348 5.56 -3.06 18.91
C GLU A 348 4.78 -2.76 17.62
N LYS A 349 5.42 -2.93 16.47
CA LYS A 349 4.83 -2.75 15.14
C LYS A 349 4.49 -4.08 14.46
N VAL A 350 5.13 -5.16 14.92
CA VAL A 350 4.98 -6.52 14.38
C VAL A 350 4.54 -7.43 15.52
N PHE A 351 3.49 -8.20 15.28
CA PHE A 351 2.84 -9.05 16.28
C PHE A 351 2.88 -10.52 15.86
N SER A 352 3.31 -11.37 16.79
CA SER A 352 3.22 -12.82 16.66
C SER A 352 1.93 -13.36 17.32
N ALA A 353 1.50 -14.56 16.92
CA ALA A 353 0.31 -15.18 17.50
C ALA A 353 0.36 -15.29 19.05
N PRO A 354 1.47 -15.69 19.70
CA PRO A 354 1.57 -15.72 21.16
C PRO A 354 1.31 -14.36 21.81
N ARG A 355 1.83 -13.29 21.18
CA ARG A 355 1.68 -11.93 21.70
C ARG A 355 0.25 -11.45 21.64
N VAL A 356 -0.42 -11.66 20.49
CA VAL A 356 -1.85 -11.32 20.30
C VAL A 356 -2.72 -12.09 21.28
N LEU A 357 -2.47 -13.40 21.46
CA LEU A 357 -3.22 -14.24 22.39
C LEU A 357 -3.01 -13.84 23.84
N SER A 358 -1.80 -13.46 24.23
CA SER A 358 -1.52 -12.92 25.56
C SER A 358 -2.36 -11.68 25.87
N GLN A 359 -2.46 -10.75 24.91
CA GLN A 359 -3.30 -9.56 25.05
C GLN A 359 -4.80 -9.92 25.06
N LEU A 360 -5.23 -10.85 24.22
CA LEU A 360 -6.61 -11.31 24.17
C LEU A 360 -7.03 -11.95 25.51
N ASN A 361 -6.19 -12.79 26.09
CA ASN A 361 -6.44 -13.42 27.40
C ASN A 361 -6.58 -12.42 28.54
N LEU A 362 -5.87 -11.29 28.50
CA LEU A 362 -5.98 -10.23 29.49
C LEU A 362 -7.29 -9.42 29.34
N ILE A 363 -7.75 -9.22 28.11
CA ILE A 363 -8.88 -8.33 27.80
C ILE A 363 -10.21 -9.10 27.78
N ALA A 364 -10.20 -10.32 27.25
CA ALA A 364 -11.38 -11.15 27.03
C ALA A 364 -11.11 -12.64 27.36
N PRO A 365 -10.85 -12.99 28.62
CA PRO A 365 -10.40 -14.34 29.02
C PRO A 365 -11.40 -15.46 28.73
N HIS A 366 -12.67 -15.12 28.48
CA HIS A 366 -13.75 -16.07 28.15
C HIS A 366 -14.28 -15.93 26.72
N SER A 367 -13.51 -15.31 25.80
CA SER A 367 -13.91 -15.26 24.40
C SER A 367 -13.73 -16.64 23.76
N GLY A 368 -14.65 -17.04 22.87
CA GLY A 368 -14.55 -18.30 22.12
C GLY A 368 -13.23 -18.48 21.35
N LEU A 369 -12.50 -17.37 21.12
CA LEU A 369 -11.16 -17.37 20.55
C LEU A 369 -10.07 -17.83 21.50
N THR A 370 -10.16 -17.57 22.80
CA THR A 370 -9.19 -18.12 23.76
C THR A 370 -9.26 -19.64 23.78
N ASP A 371 -10.43 -20.22 23.54
CA ASP A 371 -10.62 -21.66 23.43
C ASP A 371 -10.18 -22.22 22.05
N ALA A 372 -10.47 -21.50 20.95
CA ALA A 372 -10.02 -21.87 19.61
C ALA A 372 -8.51 -21.72 19.44
N PHE A 373 -7.93 -20.70 20.03
CA PHE A 373 -6.50 -20.37 19.98
C PHE A 373 -5.73 -20.88 21.21
N ASN A 374 -6.03 -22.04 21.74
CA ASN A 374 -5.16 -22.66 22.73
C ASN A 374 -3.75 -22.80 22.15
N TRP A 375 -2.81 -21.95 22.64
CA TRP A 375 -1.46 -21.85 22.08
C TRP A 375 -0.72 -23.18 22.05
N ALA A 376 -0.84 -24.00 23.08
CA ALA A 376 -0.19 -25.32 23.11
C ALA A 376 -0.65 -26.25 21.99
N ARG A 377 -1.87 -26.03 21.47
CA ARG A 377 -2.39 -26.75 20.31
C ARG A 377 -1.91 -26.16 18.99
N ILE A 378 -1.87 -24.82 18.90
CA ILE A 378 -1.36 -24.08 17.74
C ILE A 378 0.15 -24.34 17.58
N GLU A 379 0.92 -24.30 18.66
CA GLU A 379 2.35 -24.57 18.63
C GLU A 379 2.66 -25.98 18.10
N ARG A 380 1.88 -26.98 18.51
CA ARG A 380 2.01 -28.34 17.95
C ARG A 380 1.66 -28.40 16.47
N LEU A 381 0.67 -27.61 16.04
CA LEU A 381 0.25 -27.52 14.63
C LEU A 381 1.30 -26.81 13.78
N VAL A 382 1.90 -25.73 14.29
CA VAL A 382 2.91 -24.92 13.59
C VAL A 382 4.26 -25.62 13.50
N SER A 383 4.66 -26.36 14.54
CA SER A 383 5.97 -27.04 14.60
C SER A 383 6.00 -28.40 13.89
N ALA A 384 4.85 -28.98 13.56
CA ALA A 384 4.77 -30.29 12.91
C ALA A 384 4.87 -30.18 11.37
N LYS A 385 5.28 -31.31 10.76
CA LYS A 385 5.22 -31.49 9.30
C LYS A 385 4.16 -32.56 9.00
N HIS A 386 3.24 -32.22 8.12
CA HIS A 386 2.15 -33.10 7.72
C HIS A 386 2.05 -33.23 6.20
N PRO A 387 1.51 -34.33 5.65
CA PRO A 387 1.11 -34.41 4.25
C PRO A 387 -0.10 -33.49 3.98
N ALA A 388 -0.38 -33.20 2.71
CA ALA A 388 -1.46 -32.29 2.30
C ALA A 388 -2.84 -32.71 2.84
N SER A 389 -3.17 -34.02 2.81
CA SER A 389 -4.44 -34.55 3.34
C SER A 389 -4.62 -34.26 4.83
N GLN A 390 -3.59 -34.44 5.62
CA GLN A 390 -3.64 -34.18 7.05
C GLN A 390 -3.72 -32.67 7.36
N TRP A 391 -3.03 -31.83 6.56
CA TRP A 391 -3.17 -30.38 6.66
C TRP A 391 -4.61 -29.94 6.38
N ARG A 392 -5.28 -30.53 5.39
CA ARG A 392 -6.69 -30.29 5.09
C ARG A 392 -7.58 -30.54 6.30
N GLU A 393 -7.47 -31.71 6.93
CA GLU A 393 -8.27 -32.08 8.11
C GLU A 393 -8.03 -31.12 9.28
N LEU A 394 -6.75 -30.85 9.61
CA LEU A 394 -6.35 -29.96 10.69
C LEU A 394 -6.82 -28.54 10.46
N LEU A 395 -6.72 -28.04 9.22
CA LEU A 395 -7.17 -26.70 8.87
C LEU A 395 -8.70 -26.59 8.97
N THR A 396 -9.43 -27.55 8.46
CA THR A 396 -10.90 -27.59 8.54
C THR A 396 -11.37 -27.60 10.01
N GLU A 397 -10.75 -28.44 10.86
CA GLU A 397 -11.03 -28.45 12.29
C GLU A 397 -10.74 -27.12 12.97
N PHE A 398 -9.59 -26.52 12.62
CA PHE A 398 -9.18 -25.23 13.17
C PHE A 398 -10.14 -24.10 12.77
N LEU A 399 -10.50 -24.00 11.48
CA LEU A 399 -11.42 -22.99 10.95
C LEU A 399 -12.81 -23.08 11.56
N ASN A 400 -13.34 -24.30 11.70
CA ASN A 400 -14.62 -24.52 12.38
C ASN A 400 -14.60 -24.02 13.83
N LYS A 401 -13.49 -24.23 14.56
CA LYS A 401 -13.32 -23.72 15.92
C LYS A 401 -13.12 -22.21 15.99
N ALA A 402 -12.42 -21.64 15.01
CA ALA A 402 -12.25 -20.20 14.87
C ALA A 402 -13.54 -19.49 14.42
N GLY A 403 -14.59 -20.27 14.10
CA GLY A 403 -15.86 -19.75 13.63
C GLY A 403 -15.79 -19.13 12.22
N TRP A 404 -14.85 -19.56 11.37
CA TRP A 404 -14.80 -19.12 9.97
C TRP A 404 -15.82 -19.88 9.13
N PRO A 405 -16.55 -19.27 8.22
CA PRO A 405 -16.45 -17.89 7.70
C PRO A 405 -17.26 -16.84 8.46
N GLY A 406 -17.48 -17.00 9.75
CA GLY A 406 -18.15 -16.06 10.63
C GLY A 406 -19.56 -16.49 11.01
N SER A 407 -20.17 -15.73 11.95
CA SER A 407 -21.55 -15.95 12.40
C SER A 407 -22.57 -15.12 11.60
N ALA A 408 -22.08 -14.17 10.77
CA ALA A 408 -22.92 -13.38 9.88
C ALA A 408 -23.39 -14.24 8.70
N THR A 409 -24.60 -13.96 8.21
CA THR A 409 -25.10 -14.57 6.99
C THR A 409 -24.22 -14.07 5.82
N LEU A 410 -23.55 -14.99 5.14
CA LEU A 410 -22.82 -14.66 3.92
C LEU A 410 -23.80 -14.18 2.85
N ASP A 411 -23.42 -13.17 2.09
CA ASP A 411 -24.16 -12.81 0.90
C ASP A 411 -23.99 -13.87 -0.22
N SER A 412 -24.74 -13.75 -1.31
CA SER A 412 -24.68 -14.71 -2.41
C SER A 412 -23.30 -14.82 -3.05
N VAL A 413 -22.52 -13.72 -3.09
CA VAL A 413 -21.17 -13.69 -3.67
C VAL A 413 -20.15 -14.28 -2.71
N GLU A 414 -20.22 -13.93 -1.43
CA GLU A 414 -19.39 -14.49 -0.37
C GLU A 414 -19.61 -16.01 -0.26
N TYR A 415 -20.87 -16.45 -0.39
CA TYR A 415 -21.19 -17.87 -0.38
C TYR A 415 -20.58 -18.60 -1.59
N GLN A 416 -20.69 -18.03 -2.80
CA GLN A 416 -20.04 -18.59 -4.00
C GLN A 416 -18.51 -18.64 -3.86
N GLN A 417 -17.92 -17.66 -3.19
CA GLN A 417 -16.48 -17.68 -2.88
C GLN A 417 -16.14 -18.79 -1.90
N TYR A 418 -16.93 -18.93 -0.83
CA TYR A 418 -16.74 -19.96 0.18
C TYR A 418 -16.85 -21.38 -0.38
N GLU A 419 -17.81 -21.66 -1.27
CA GLU A 419 -17.96 -22.96 -1.93
C GLU A 419 -16.70 -23.40 -2.68
N GLN A 420 -15.92 -22.45 -3.23
CA GLN A 420 -14.66 -22.78 -3.92
C GLN A 420 -13.54 -23.25 -3.00
N PHE A 421 -13.68 -23.09 -1.68
CA PHE A 421 -12.62 -23.46 -0.73
C PHE A 421 -12.33 -24.96 -0.70
N ALA A 422 -13.36 -25.77 -0.75
CA ALA A 422 -13.20 -27.23 -0.81
C ALA A 422 -12.40 -27.66 -2.04
N ASP A 423 -12.73 -27.09 -3.20
CA ASP A 423 -12.04 -27.37 -4.47
C ASP A 423 -10.58 -26.94 -4.44
N VAL A 424 -10.25 -25.83 -3.75
CA VAL A 424 -8.86 -25.36 -3.58
C VAL A 424 -8.08 -26.35 -2.74
N LEU A 425 -8.65 -26.85 -1.64
CA LEU A 425 -8.02 -27.86 -0.79
C LEU A 425 -7.84 -29.18 -1.52
N ASP A 426 -8.83 -29.58 -2.30
CA ASP A 426 -8.76 -30.81 -3.14
C ASP A 426 -7.63 -30.69 -4.17
N THR A 427 -7.48 -29.53 -4.81
CA THR A 427 -6.40 -29.27 -5.77
C THR A 427 -5.01 -29.43 -5.12
N ILE A 428 -4.84 -28.97 -3.87
CA ILE A 428 -3.58 -29.11 -3.15
C ILE A 428 -3.33 -30.56 -2.73
N GLU A 429 -4.37 -31.27 -2.30
CA GLU A 429 -4.28 -32.66 -1.85
C GLU A 429 -3.90 -33.61 -2.99
N VAL A 430 -4.51 -33.45 -4.16
CA VAL A 430 -4.31 -34.34 -5.33
C VAL A 430 -3.06 -33.98 -6.14
N ASN A 431 -2.39 -32.87 -5.81
CA ASN A 431 -1.23 -32.41 -6.58
C ASN A 431 -0.09 -33.46 -6.57
N PRO A 432 0.23 -34.09 -7.71
CA PRO A 432 1.23 -35.16 -7.80
C PRO A 432 2.65 -34.70 -7.47
N LEU A 433 2.88 -33.39 -7.47
CA LEU A 433 4.15 -32.78 -7.10
C LEU A 433 4.38 -32.78 -5.59
N ASP A 434 3.34 -32.92 -4.75
CA ASP A 434 3.40 -32.77 -3.30
C ASP A 434 3.39 -34.09 -2.55
N ARG A 435 4.39 -34.94 -2.84
CA ARG A 435 4.60 -36.22 -2.13
C ARG A 435 5.49 -35.97 -0.90
N GLY A 436 4.91 -36.02 0.30
CA GLY A 436 5.65 -35.92 1.56
C GLY A 436 5.05 -34.96 2.58
N ALA A 437 5.66 -34.88 3.75
CA ALA A 437 5.24 -34.01 4.84
C ALA A 437 6.00 -32.67 4.80
N PHE A 438 5.29 -31.56 4.96
CA PHE A 438 5.85 -30.22 4.94
C PHE A 438 5.25 -29.33 6.06
N PRO A 439 5.93 -28.24 6.45
CA PRO A 439 5.47 -27.35 7.54
C PRO A 439 4.27 -26.49 7.11
N LEU A 440 3.61 -25.89 8.11
CA LEU A 440 2.45 -25.00 7.91
C LEU A 440 2.78 -23.83 6.98
N SER A 441 3.96 -23.20 7.11
CA SER A 441 4.36 -22.07 6.25
C SER A 441 4.29 -22.44 4.77
N ARG A 442 4.80 -23.63 4.40
CA ARG A 442 4.74 -24.11 3.02
C ARG A 442 3.32 -24.46 2.58
N PHE A 443 2.48 -24.93 3.49
CA PHE A 443 1.06 -25.16 3.19
C PHE A 443 0.33 -23.84 2.91
N VAL A 444 0.59 -22.79 3.71
CA VAL A 444 0.04 -21.45 3.51
C VAL A 444 0.49 -20.83 2.19
N GLU A 445 1.76 -20.98 1.81
CA GLU A 445 2.27 -20.57 0.51
C GLU A 445 1.50 -21.23 -0.64
N LYS A 446 1.27 -22.55 -0.54
CA LYS A 446 0.51 -23.31 -1.54
C LYS A 446 -0.95 -22.88 -1.62
N LEU A 447 -1.58 -22.65 -0.47
CA LEU A 447 -2.93 -22.11 -0.40
C LEU A 447 -3.00 -20.75 -1.10
N ASN A 448 -2.11 -19.83 -0.74
CA ASN A 448 -2.06 -18.50 -1.35
C ASN A 448 -1.84 -18.59 -2.88
N HIS A 449 -0.92 -19.45 -3.31
CA HIS A 449 -0.69 -19.68 -4.74
C HIS A 449 -1.94 -20.24 -5.44
N SER A 450 -2.57 -21.28 -4.89
CA SER A 450 -3.78 -21.87 -5.48
C SER A 450 -4.95 -20.88 -5.52
N LEU A 451 -5.12 -20.07 -4.49
CA LEU A 451 -6.14 -19.01 -4.43
C LEU A 451 -5.85 -17.87 -5.42
N SER A 452 -4.57 -17.52 -5.64
CA SER A 452 -4.18 -16.46 -6.60
C SER A 452 -4.33 -16.89 -8.06
N GLN A 453 -4.22 -18.20 -8.34
CA GLN A 453 -4.44 -18.74 -9.69
C GLN A 453 -5.91 -18.89 -10.05
N ARG A 454 -6.81 -18.89 -9.07
CA ARG A 454 -8.25 -18.97 -9.31
C ARG A 454 -8.85 -17.58 -9.45
N ILE A 455 -9.45 -17.35 -10.60
CA ILE A 455 -10.17 -16.11 -10.87
C ILE A 455 -11.64 -16.34 -10.51
N PHE A 456 -12.10 -15.62 -9.50
CA PHE A 456 -13.48 -15.59 -9.09
C PHE A 456 -14.24 -14.55 -9.93
N GLN A 457 -15.30 -14.99 -10.57
CA GLN A 457 -16.25 -14.13 -11.27
C GLN A 457 -17.65 -14.45 -10.75
N PRO A 458 -18.32 -13.47 -10.11
CA PRO A 458 -19.69 -13.68 -9.65
C PRO A 458 -20.60 -14.08 -10.80
N GLN A 459 -21.54 -14.97 -10.56
CA GLN A 459 -22.61 -15.23 -11.49
C GLN A 459 -23.58 -14.05 -11.43
N THR A 460 -23.47 -13.15 -12.40
CA THR A 460 -24.38 -12.01 -12.57
C THR A 460 -25.27 -12.24 -13.77
N GLU A 461 -26.50 -11.75 -13.70
CA GLU A 461 -27.38 -11.66 -14.89
C GLU A 461 -26.71 -10.79 -15.97
N SER A 462 -27.12 -10.94 -17.22
CA SER A 462 -26.59 -10.14 -18.33
C SER A 462 -26.85 -8.65 -18.05
N SER A 463 -25.78 -7.87 -17.90
CA SER A 463 -25.88 -6.42 -17.68
C SER A 463 -25.64 -5.65 -18.98
N GLN A 464 -26.39 -4.55 -19.15
CA GLN A 464 -26.23 -3.63 -20.28
C GLN A 464 -24.91 -2.83 -20.19
N LEU A 465 -24.39 -2.59 -18.96
CA LEU A 465 -23.10 -1.95 -18.75
C LEU A 465 -22.02 -2.98 -18.46
N GLN A 466 -20.95 -2.92 -19.22
CA GLN A 466 -19.79 -3.83 -19.08
C GLN A 466 -18.50 -3.05 -18.85
N VAL A 467 -17.58 -3.62 -18.09
CA VAL A 467 -16.22 -3.12 -17.92
C VAL A 467 -15.25 -4.17 -18.45
N MET A 468 -14.45 -3.82 -19.45
CA MET A 468 -13.62 -4.78 -20.17
C MET A 468 -12.19 -4.31 -20.39
N PHE A 469 -11.29 -5.27 -20.59
CA PHE A 469 -10.01 -5.01 -21.22
C PHE A 469 -10.18 -4.93 -22.75
N LEU A 470 -9.40 -4.10 -23.43
CA LEU A 470 -9.58 -3.82 -24.87
C LEU A 470 -9.67 -5.10 -25.75
N ARG A 471 -8.83 -6.10 -25.50
CA ARG A 471 -8.84 -7.35 -26.26
C ARG A 471 -10.10 -8.21 -26.03
N ASP A 472 -10.76 -8.04 -24.89
CA ASP A 472 -11.96 -8.79 -24.52
C ASP A 472 -13.22 -8.28 -25.27
N THR A 473 -13.16 -7.10 -25.89
CA THR A 473 -14.25 -6.50 -26.70
C THR A 473 -14.40 -7.12 -28.08
N PHE A 474 -13.40 -7.89 -28.53
CA PHE A 474 -13.42 -8.46 -29.88
C PHE A 474 -14.68 -9.26 -30.18
N GLY A 475 -15.35 -8.91 -31.26
CA GLY A 475 -16.52 -9.61 -31.77
C GLY A 475 -17.84 -9.34 -31.02
N LEU A 476 -17.81 -8.53 -29.96
CA LEU A 476 -19.00 -8.17 -29.18
C LEU A 476 -19.64 -6.87 -29.73
N PRO A 477 -20.96 -6.74 -29.76
CA PRO A 477 -21.64 -5.52 -30.16
C PRO A 477 -21.84 -4.57 -28.96
N PHE A 478 -21.71 -3.26 -29.21
CA PHE A 478 -21.99 -2.20 -28.24
C PHE A 478 -22.63 -1.00 -28.95
N ASP A 479 -23.48 -0.27 -28.25
CA ASP A 479 -24.09 0.98 -28.73
C ASP A 479 -23.21 2.18 -28.38
N ALA A 480 -22.49 2.11 -27.26
CA ALA A 480 -21.60 3.16 -26.78
C ALA A 480 -20.34 2.60 -26.13
N VAL A 481 -19.19 3.21 -26.40
CA VAL A 481 -17.88 2.76 -25.94
C VAL A 481 -17.06 3.92 -25.38
N ARG A 482 -16.52 3.76 -24.18
CA ARG A 482 -15.52 4.68 -23.61
C ARG A 482 -14.25 3.92 -23.29
N VAL A 483 -13.12 4.35 -23.90
CA VAL A 483 -11.79 3.82 -23.60
C VAL A 483 -11.10 4.75 -22.63
N VAL A 484 -10.71 4.23 -21.48
CA VAL A 484 -10.14 4.95 -20.31
C VAL A 484 -8.67 4.60 -20.16
N GLY A 485 -7.85 5.58 -19.84
CA GLY A 485 -6.42 5.42 -19.65
C GLY A 485 -5.64 5.32 -20.97
N ALA A 486 -6.07 6.03 -22.01
CA ALA A 486 -5.44 6.01 -23.34
C ALA A 486 -4.11 6.76 -23.36
N VAL A 487 -3.15 6.34 -22.53
CA VAL A 487 -1.78 6.86 -22.46
C VAL A 487 -0.82 6.02 -23.32
N SER A 488 0.30 6.61 -23.73
CA SER A 488 1.28 5.97 -24.60
C SER A 488 1.83 4.65 -24.07
N GLU A 489 1.90 4.49 -22.75
CA GLU A 489 2.40 3.29 -22.08
C GLU A 489 1.42 2.12 -22.10
N SER A 490 0.10 2.40 -22.10
CA SER A 490 -0.94 1.38 -21.99
C SER A 490 -1.66 1.11 -23.33
N LEU A 491 -1.64 2.06 -24.28
CA LEU A 491 -2.28 1.93 -25.59
C LEU A 491 -1.37 2.49 -26.71
N PRO A 492 -0.81 1.65 -27.59
CA PRO A 492 -1.06 0.21 -27.82
C PRO A 492 -0.50 -0.74 -26.76
N GLY A 493 0.18 -0.22 -25.75
CA GLY A 493 0.87 -0.97 -24.71
C GLY A 493 2.31 -1.30 -25.09
N THR A 494 3.09 -1.60 -24.07
CA THR A 494 4.49 -2.00 -24.23
C THR A 494 4.60 -3.43 -24.74
N PRO A 495 5.57 -3.74 -25.60
CA PRO A 495 5.84 -5.11 -26.01
C PRO A 495 6.19 -6.01 -24.82
N GLN A 496 5.83 -7.28 -24.92
CA GLN A 496 6.17 -8.24 -23.89
C GLN A 496 7.68 -8.51 -23.88
N LEU A 497 8.35 -8.24 -22.76
CA LEU A 497 9.76 -8.55 -22.60
C LEU A 497 9.95 -10.05 -22.31
N LEU A 498 10.40 -10.79 -23.32
CA LEU A 498 10.78 -12.20 -23.19
C LEU A 498 12.31 -12.33 -23.02
N SER A 499 12.84 -11.74 -21.94
CA SER A 499 14.29 -11.58 -21.72
C SER A 499 15.08 -12.90 -21.66
N LEU A 500 14.40 -14.03 -21.44
CA LEU A 500 15.04 -15.36 -21.45
C LEU A 500 15.18 -15.94 -22.86
N ILE A 501 14.60 -15.30 -23.88
CA ILE A 501 14.79 -15.74 -25.29
C ILE A 501 15.78 -14.78 -25.98
N PRO A 502 16.84 -15.29 -26.60
CA PRO A 502 17.76 -14.47 -27.38
C PRO A 502 17.01 -13.65 -28.44
N TRP A 503 17.31 -12.34 -28.54
CA TRP A 503 16.67 -11.43 -29.49
C TRP A 503 16.73 -11.94 -30.94
N GLN A 504 17.84 -12.62 -31.32
CA GLN A 504 17.97 -13.20 -32.64
C GLN A 504 16.89 -14.25 -32.91
N ILE A 505 16.53 -15.08 -31.94
CA ILE A 505 15.42 -16.04 -32.05
C ILE A 505 14.10 -15.29 -32.23
N CYS A 506 13.84 -14.26 -31.38
CA CYS A 506 12.62 -13.45 -31.52
C CYS A 506 12.46 -12.89 -32.90
N ARG A 507 13.53 -12.36 -33.49
CA ARG A 507 13.54 -11.78 -34.83
C ARG A 507 13.41 -12.85 -35.94
N ASP A 508 14.21 -13.93 -35.87
CA ASP A 508 14.29 -14.93 -36.94
C ASP A 508 13.01 -15.78 -37.04
N TYR A 509 12.33 -16.01 -35.93
CA TYR A 509 11.04 -16.71 -35.86
C TYR A 509 9.84 -15.77 -35.78
N HIS A 510 10.05 -14.46 -35.84
CA HIS A 510 9.01 -13.42 -35.72
C HIS A 510 8.05 -13.64 -34.53
N ILE A 511 8.62 -13.70 -33.31
CA ILE A 511 7.82 -13.82 -32.08
C ILE A 511 7.08 -12.50 -31.87
N ARG A 512 5.81 -12.44 -32.27
CA ARG A 512 5.02 -11.20 -32.44
C ARG A 512 4.91 -10.37 -31.17
N SER A 513 4.74 -10.99 -30.01
CA SER A 513 4.53 -10.29 -28.74
C SER A 513 5.66 -9.34 -28.33
N VAL A 514 6.87 -9.47 -28.94
CA VAL A 514 8.02 -8.59 -28.65
C VAL A 514 8.12 -7.38 -29.57
N PHE A 515 7.24 -7.27 -30.57
CA PHE A 515 7.29 -6.17 -31.54
C PHE A 515 6.15 -5.17 -31.31
N GLU A 516 6.50 -3.90 -31.13
CA GLU A 516 5.53 -2.81 -30.88
C GLU A 516 4.50 -2.67 -32.02
N HIS A 517 4.94 -2.78 -33.28
CA HIS A 517 4.05 -2.66 -34.42
C HIS A 517 2.94 -3.72 -34.48
N GLU A 518 3.17 -4.90 -33.91
CA GLU A 518 2.12 -5.94 -33.78
C GLU A 518 1.05 -5.53 -32.77
N SER A 519 1.46 -5.03 -31.59
CA SER A 519 0.53 -4.50 -30.59
C SER A 519 -0.27 -3.31 -31.13
N GLU A 520 0.40 -2.41 -31.88
CA GLU A 520 -0.26 -1.30 -32.56
C GLU A 520 -1.26 -1.79 -33.61
N SER A 521 -0.90 -2.77 -34.42
CA SER A 521 -1.78 -3.32 -35.45
C SER A 521 -3.04 -3.96 -34.86
N ILE A 522 -2.91 -4.70 -33.75
CA ILE A 522 -4.04 -5.28 -33.03
C ILE A 522 -4.94 -4.18 -32.47
N SER A 523 -4.35 -3.16 -31.80
CA SER A 523 -5.11 -2.04 -31.23
C SER A 523 -5.85 -1.26 -32.33
N ARG A 524 -5.23 -1.02 -33.49
CA ARG A 524 -5.87 -0.36 -34.64
C ARG A 524 -7.11 -1.13 -35.12
N ARG A 525 -7.04 -2.46 -35.19
CA ARG A 525 -8.18 -3.29 -35.62
C ARG A 525 -9.31 -3.28 -34.59
N LEU A 526 -8.98 -3.42 -33.31
CA LEU A 526 -9.96 -3.39 -32.23
C LEU A 526 -10.69 -2.05 -32.16
N LEU A 527 -9.94 -0.93 -32.14
CA LEU A 527 -10.51 0.42 -32.13
C LEU A 527 -11.31 0.71 -33.42
N GLY A 528 -10.81 0.25 -34.58
CA GLY A 528 -11.50 0.39 -35.87
C GLY A 528 -12.89 -0.25 -35.84
N ARG A 529 -12.99 -1.48 -35.33
CA ARG A 529 -14.27 -2.15 -35.17
C ARG A 529 -15.19 -1.42 -34.22
N LEU A 530 -14.71 -1.00 -33.05
CA LEU A 530 -15.50 -0.29 -32.06
C LEU A 530 -16.03 1.04 -32.62
N SER A 531 -15.22 1.76 -33.40
CA SER A 531 -15.62 3.03 -34.03
C SER A 531 -16.65 2.86 -35.19
N GLU A 532 -16.69 1.69 -35.85
CA GLU A 532 -17.67 1.39 -36.87
C GLU A 532 -19.08 1.05 -36.29
N GLN A 533 -19.12 0.61 -35.02
CA GLN A 533 -20.35 0.09 -34.42
C GLN A 533 -20.97 1.00 -33.39
N ALA A 534 -20.18 1.83 -32.74
CA ALA A 534 -20.59 2.57 -31.56
C ALA A 534 -20.04 4.00 -31.54
N ASP A 535 -20.65 4.85 -30.73
CA ASP A 535 -20.07 6.14 -30.35
C ASP A 535 -18.84 5.87 -29.46
N LEU A 536 -17.65 6.04 -30.03
CA LEU A 536 -16.37 5.71 -29.39
C LEU A 536 -15.61 6.98 -29.01
N THR A 537 -15.32 7.12 -27.73
CA THR A 537 -14.50 8.21 -27.19
C THR A 537 -13.32 7.62 -26.40
N LEU A 538 -12.12 8.23 -26.60
CA LEU A 538 -10.94 7.97 -25.78
C LEU A 538 -10.86 8.98 -24.65
N SER A 539 -10.27 8.57 -23.52
CA SER A 539 -9.88 9.50 -22.44
C SER A 539 -8.51 9.14 -21.86
N PHE A 540 -7.82 10.14 -21.33
CA PHE A 540 -6.57 9.94 -20.61
C PHE A 540 -6.39 11.02 -19.54
N PRO A 541 -5.65 10.73 -18.42
CA PRO A 541 -5.30 11.72 -17.42
C PRO A 541 -4.05 12.49 -17.84
N LEU A 542 -3.96 13.77 -17.52
CA LEU A 542 -2.75 14.59 -17.71
C LEU A 542 -1.66 14.20 -16.70
N THR A 543 -2.09 13.75 -15.51
CA THR A 543 -1.16 13.28 -14.46
C THR A 543 -1.62 11.96 -13.85
N THR A 544 -0.66 11.10 -13.56
CA THR A 544 -0.88 9.85 -12.80
C THR A 544 0.18 9.76 -11.70
N ASP A 545 -0.23 9.63 -10.44
CA ASP A 545 0.67 9.58 -9.28
C ASP A 545 1.66 10.77 -9.22
N GLY A 546 1.20 11.96 -9.65
CA GLY A 546 2.00 13.19 -9.69
C GLY A 546 2.96 13.31 -10.86
N LEU A 547 2.97 12.35 -11.80
CA LEU A 547 3.79 12.37 -13.01
C LEU A 547 2.94 12.74 -14.22
N GLU A 548 3.49 13.57 -15.10
CA GLU A 548 2.86 13.89 -16.39
C GLU A 548 2.79 12.65 -17.29
N THR A 549 1.65 12.48 -17.97
CA THR A 549 1.42 11.39 -18.90
C THR A 549 1.40 11.88 -20.35
N LEU A 550 1.74 11.00 -21.27
CA LEU A 550 1.66 11.28 -22.71
C LEU A 550 0.43 10.56 -23.31
N PRO A 551 -0.39 11.25 -24.12
CA PRO A 551 -1.52 10.62 -24.78
C PRO A 551 -1.07 9.53 -25.76
N SER A 552 -1.93 8.55 -25.97
CA SER A 552 -1.74 7.53 -26.99
C SER A 552 -1.71 8.13 -28.40
N ARG A 553 -0.97 7.51 -29.31
CA ARG A 553 -0.94 7.85 -30.74
C ARG A 553 -2.29 7.73 -31.46
N PHE A 554 -3.28 7.09 -30.83
CA PHE A 554 -4.64 7.00 -31.35
C PHE A 554 -5.52 8.19 -30.99
N CYS A 555 -5.06 9.04 -30.06
CA CYS A 555 -5.76 10.21 -29.60
C CYS A 555 -5.68 11.32 -30.65
N ALA A 556 -6.83 11.94 -30.97
CA ALA A 556 -6.87 13.23 -31.64
C ALA A 556 -6.38 14.35 -30.69
N GLU A 557 -6.35 15.60 -31.17
CA GLU A 557 -6.04 16.74 -30.31
C GLU A 557 -7.00 16.75 -29.10
N PRO A 558 -6.47 16.65 -27.86
CA PRO A 558 -7.34 16.40 -26.71
C PRO A 558 -8.15 17.63 -26.35
N ARG A 559 -9.41 17.42 -26.03
CA ARG A 559 -10.27 18.43 -25.43
C ARG A 559 -10.16 18.33 -23.91
N PRO A 560 -9.66 19.37 -23.21
CA PRO A 560 -9.64 19.36 -21.77
C PRO A 560 -11.05 19.36 -21.21
N ILE A 561 -11.36 18.42 -20.35
CA ILE A 561 -12.61 18.37 -19.60
C ILE A 561 -12.28 18.70 -18.14
N THR A 562 -12.73 19.85 -17.69
CA THR A 562 -12.77 20.13 -16.26
C THR A 562 -14.01 19.45 -15.71
N ILE A 563 -13.85 18.47 -14.83
CA ILE A 563 -14.99 18.00 -14.06
C ILE A 563 -15.32 19.13 -13.08
N GLU A 564 -16.39 19.89 -13.36
CA GLU A 564 -17.11 20.48 -12.24
C GLU A 564 -17.45 19.28 -11.35
N ARG A 565 -16.82 19.22 -10.16
CA ARG A 565 -17.00 18.11 -9.19
C ARG A 565 -18.44 17.71 -9.22
N VAL A 566 -18.72 16.52 -9.71
CA VAL A 566 -20.07 16.02 -9.94
C VAL A 566 -20.84 16.29 -8.65
N GLN A 567 -21.73 17.28 -8.70
CA GLN A 567 -22.68 17.47 -7.61
C GLN A 567 -23.35 16.13 -7.48
N HIS A 568 -23.28 15.53 -6.31
CA HIS A 568 -23.87 14.23 -6.03
C HIS A 568 -25.21 14.11 -6.74
N PRO A 569 -25.46 13.07 -7.56
CA PRO A 569 -26.68 12.93 -8.37
C PRO A 569 -27.99 12.99 -7.55
N SER A 570 -27.87 12.86 -6.22
CA SER A 570 -29.00 13.01 -5.29
C SER A 570 -29.69 14.39 -5.31
N GLY A 571 -29.18 15.36 -6.05
CA GLY A 571 -29.79 16.71 -6.09
C GLY A 571 -29.90 17.40 -4.71
N VAL A 572 -29.44 16.73 -3.68
CA VAL A 572 -29.34 17.28 -2.34
C VAL A 572 -28.09 18.16 -2.33
N THR A 573 -28.24 19.39 -2.72
CA THR A 573 -27.33 20.43 -2.26
C THR A 573 -27.38 20.34 -0.75
N LEU A 574 -26.40 19.66 -0.14
CA LEU A 574 -26.17 19.74 1.29
C LEU A 574 -25.89 21.23 1.55
N THR A 575 -26.91 21.98 1.94
CA THR A 575 -26.71 23.28 2.53
C THR A 575 -25.94 23.00 3.80
N LEU A 576 -24.61 23.16 3.72
CA LEU A 576 -23.76 23.09 4.90
C LEU A 576 -24.18 24.27 5.76
N GLU A 577 -24.85 23.98 6.86
CA GLU A 577 -25.11 24.97 7.90
C GLU A 577 -23.76 25.31 8.54
N GLU A 578 -23.36 26.56 8.44
CA GLU A 578 -22.17 27.04 9.14
C GLU A 578 -22.56 27.20 10.60
N VAL A 579 -22.26 26.21 11.41
CA VAL A 579 -22.47 26.26 12.86
C VAL A 579 -21.24 26.89 13.49
N LEU A 580 -21.41 28.09 14.05
CA LEU A 580 -20.42 28.63 14.97
C LEU A 580 -20.45 27.77 16.24
N ASP A 581 -19.43 26.95 16.42
CA ASP A 581 -19.25 26.15 17.62
C ASP A 581 -18.67 27.05 18.72
N ASP A 582 -19.56 27.77 19.42
CA ASP A 582 -19.27 28.55 20.63
C ASP A 582 -19.62 27.75 21.90
N ILE A 583 -20.06 26.50 21.77
CA ILE A 583 -20.39 25.62 22.86
C ILE A 583 -19.10 25.13 23.51
N GLY A 584 -18.74 25.72 24.64
CA GLY A 584 -17.64 25.22 25.47
C GLY A 584 -17.92 23.78 25.95
N CYS A 585 -16.87 23.05 26.26
CA CYS A 585 -16.99 21.74 26.87
C CYS A 585 -17.41 21.85 28.34
N GLU A 586 -17.94 20.76 28.92
CA GLU A 586 -18.27 20.71 30.33
C GLU A 586 -17.07 21.09 31.21
N THR A 587 -17.34 21.90 32.24
CA THR A 587 -16.34 22.25 33.25
C THR A 587 -15.83 20.99 33.93
N ILE A 588 -14.52 20.84 34.05
CA ILE A 588 -13.92 19.71 34.75
C ILE A 588 -13.86 19.97 36.25
N THR A 589 -13.93 18.87 37.04
CA THR A 589 -13.66 18.96 38.48
C THR A 589 -12.15 19.15 38.68
N PRO A 590 -11.70 20.28 39.27
CA PRO A 590 -10.26 20.64 39.26
C PRO A 590 -9.33 19.57 39.87
N LEU A 591 -9.76 18.89 40.92
CA LEU A 591 -9.00 17.89 41.69
C LEU A 591 -8.70 16.59 40.88
N ALA A 592 -9.36 16.35 39.76
CA ALA A 592 -9.19 15.12 38.95
C ALA A 592 -8.10 15.22 37.88
N GLN A 593 -7.63 16.45 37.60
CA GLN A 593 -6.72 16.65 36.45
C GLN A 593 -5.35 17.16 36.91
N LYS A 594 -4.29 16.43 36.48
CA LYS A 594 -2.91 16.88 36.66
C LYS A 594 -2.45 17.49 35.35
N GLY A 595 -1.66 18.56 35.45
CA GLY A 595 -1.10 19.25 34.30
C GLY A 595 0.37 19.60 34.49
N GLY A 596 0.95 20.24 33.52
CA GLY A 596 2.32 20.72 33.57
C GLY A 596 2.58 21.76 32.47
N ALA A 597 3.85 22.10 32.25
CA ALA A 597 4.24 23.11 31.26
C ALA A 597 3.68 22.85 29.84
N GLY A 598 3.66 21.57 29.40
CA GLY A 598 3.12 21.20 28.07
C GLY A 598 1.61 21.46 27.93
N LEU A 599 0.82 21.30 28.98
CA LEU A 599 -0.60 21.66 28.98
C LEU A 599 -0.79 23.17 28.80
N LEU A 600 -0.03 23.95 29.57
CA LEU A 600 -0.09 25.43 29.47
C LEU A 600 0.37 25.94 28.12
N GLU A 601 1.40 25.33 27.56
CA GLU A 601 1.89 25.67 26.20
C GLU A 601 0.86 25.34 25.12
N ASP A 602 0.26 24.14 25.16
CA ASP A 602 -0.80 23.78 24.22
C ASP A 602 -2.04 24.68 24.38
N GLN A 603 -2.41 25.04 25.62
CA GLN A 603 -3.54 25.96 25.89
C GLN A 603 -3.24 27.38 25.39
N ALA A 604 -2.01 27.88 25.57
CA ALA A 604 -1.59 29.19 25.08
C ALA A 604 -1.54 29.29 23.55
N LEU A 605 -1.16 28.19 22.88
CA LEU A 605 -1.09 28.14 21.41
C LEU A 605 -2.46 27.94 20.78
N CYS A 606 -3.25 26.99 21.30
CA CYS A 606 -4.58 26.67 20.78
C CYS A 606 -5.38 25.87 21.83
N PRO A 607 -6.45 26.48 22.43
CA PRO A 607 -7.30 25.78 23.39
C PRO A 607 -7.87 24.46 22.90
N LEU A 608 -8.26 24.36 21.63
CA LEU A 608 -8.72 23.10 21.04
C LEU A 608 -7.63 22.02 21.09
N LYS A 609 -6.37 22.37 20.80
CA LYS A 609 -5.25 21.43 20.88
C LYS A 609 -5.08 20.91 22.32
N ALA A 610 -5.13 21.79 23.30
CA ALA A 610 -5.06 21.40 24.71
C ALA A 610 -6.22 20.49 25.13
N HIS A 611 -7.43 20.77 24.68
CA HIS A 611 -8.61 19.95 24.91
C HIS A 611 -8.46 18.54 24.30
N LEU A 612 -8.11 18.44 23.02
CA LEU A 612 -7.96 17.16 22.33
C LEU A 612 -6.87 16.29 22.98
N LYS A 613 -5.72 16.89 23.29
CA LYS A 613 -4.57 16.16 23.86
C LYS A 613 -4.72 15.83 25.33
N HIS A 614 -5.07 16.79 26.16
CA HIS A 614 -4.99 16.66 27.61
C HIS A 614 -6.31 16.27 28.27
N ARG A 615 -7.47 16.57 27.66
CA ARG A 615 -8.78 16.11 28.15
C ARG A 615 -9.26 14.82 27.51
N LEU A 616 -9.16 14.73 26.17
CA LEU A 616 -9.61 13.55 25.42
C LEU A 616 -8.53 12.48 25.26
N GLY A 617 -7.26 12.82 25.51
CA GLY A 617 -6.14 11.88 25.39
C GLY A 617 -5.86 11.45 23.93
N ILE A 618 -6.26 12.26 22.96
CA ILE A 618 -6.00 11.98 21.55
C ILE A 618 -4.52 12.22 21.27
N SER A 619 -3.88 11.25 20.66
CA SER A 619 -2.47 11.34 20.21
C SER A 619 -2.33 10.88 18.78
N ALA A 620 -1.40 11.49 18.05
CA ALA A 620 -1.05 11.03 16.71
C ALA A 620 -0.44 9.63 16.74
N LEU A 621 -0.68 8.87 15.68
CA LEU A 621 0.06 7.64 15.43
C LEU A 621 1.53 8.00 15.21
N ARG A 622 2.42 7.32 15.93
CA ARG A 622 3.85 7.52 15.74
C ARG A 622 4.28 6.90 14.42
N GLU A 623 4.78 7.72 13.52
CA GLU A 623 5.42 7.26 12.30
C GLU A 623 6.81 6.68 12.58
N GLU A 624 7.23 5.71 11.78
CA GLU A 624 8.59 5.18 11.84
C GLU A 624 9.58 6.23 11.37
N GLN A 625 10.49 6.61 12.26
CA GLN A 625 11.59 7.51 11.92
C GLN A 625 12.92 6.74 11.91
N ILE A 626 13.73 7.04 10.90
CA ILE A 626 15.12 6.53 10.84
C ILE A 626 15.94 7.29 11.90
N GLY A 627 16.55 6.54 12.82
CA GLY A 627 17.34 7.12 13.91
C GLY A 627 16.51 7.54 15.13
N LEU A 628 17.09 8.38 16.00
CA LEU A 628 16.42 8.94 17.17
C LEU A 628 15.50 10.08 16.75
N SER A 629 14.29 10.10 17.28
CA SER A 629 13.36 11.22 17.12
C SER A 629 13.90 12.49 17.78
N ALA A 630 13.34 13.65 17.43
CA ALA A 630 13.71 14.92 18.05
C ALA A 630 13.53 14.91 19.58
N ALA A 631 12.45 14.28 20.07
CA ALA A 631 12.16 14.13 21.49
C ALA A 631 13.18 13.20 22.18
N GLU A 632 13.52 12.07 21.57
CA GLU A 632 14.53 11.14 22.10
C GLU A 632 15.92 11.80 22.15
N ARG A 633 16.31 12.55 21.09
CA ARG A 633 17.56 13.33 21.09
C ARG A 633 17.59 14.40 22.17
N GLY A 634 16.45 15.09 22.39
CA GLY A 634 16.29 16.06 23.47
C GLY A 634 16.46 15.40 24.84
N ALA A 635 15.80 14.29 25.09
CA ALA A 635 15.88 13.58 26.35
C ALA A 635 17.30 13.10 26.68
N VAL A 636 18.03 12.55 25.70
CA VAL A 636 19.43 12.12 25.87
C VAL A 636 20.37 13.33 26.10
N LEU A 637 20.13 14.47 25.44
CA LEU A 637 20.90 15.71 25.69
C LEU A 637 20.70 16.20 27.13
N HIS A 638 19.44 16.28 27.61
CA HIS A 638 19.15 16.68 29.00
C HIS A 638 19.81 15.73 29.99
N ALA A 639 19.74 14.40 29.76
CA ALA A 639 20.42 13.41 30.60
C ALA A 639 21.96 13.59 30.62
N ALA A 640 22.59 13.90 29.46
CA ALA A 640 24.02 14.16 29.37
C ALA A 640 24.41 15.42 30.15
N LEU A 641 23.64 16.49 30.02
CA LEU A 641 23.85 17.74 30.77
C LEU A 641 23.63 17.55 32.27
N PHE A 642 22.58 16.81 32.67
CA PHE A 642 22.32 16.44 34.06
C PHE A 642 23.54 15.77 34.69
N HIS A 643 24.08 14.73 34.07
CA HIS A 643 25.25 14.02 34.59
C HIS A 643 26.53 14.86 34.53
N THR A 644 26.70 15.74 33.54
CA THR A 644 27.85 16.64 33.44
C THR A 644 27.84 17.64 34.60
N PHE A 645 26.69 18.27 34.91
CA PHE A 645 26.58 19.23 35.99
C PHE A 645 26.45 18.60 37.38
N GLU A 646 26.17 17.29 37.45
CA GLU A 646 26.32 16.50 38.68
C GLU A 646 27.79 16.45 39.14
N GLU A 647 28.74 16.32 38.19
CA GLU A 647 30.18 16.29 38.47
C GLU A 647 30.80 17.70 38.55
N VAL A 648 30.38 18.63 37.67
CA VAL A 648 30.94 19.98 37.63
C VAL A 648 30.49 20.85 38.80
N GLY A 649 29.20 20.89 39.11
CA GLY A 649 28.55 21.48 40.24
C GLY A 649 28.68 23.01 40.42
N SER A 650 29.78 23.64 40.03
CA SER A 650 30.00 25.09 40.21
C SER A 650 30.99 25.68 39.19
N SER A 651 30.92 27.00 39.02
CA SER A 651 31.90 27.76 38.21
C SER A 651 33.33 27.65 38.75
N GLU A 652 33.47 27.58 40.08
CA GLU A 652 34.76 27.43 40.75
C GLU A 652 35.42 26.07 40.43
N HIS A 653 34.64 24.99 40.45
CA HIS A 653 35.13 23.67 40.07
C HIS A 653 35.44 23.62 38.58
N LEU A 654 34.57 24.15 37.72
CA LEU A 654 34.81 24.20 36.29
C LEU A 654 36.12 24.91 35.92
N ALA A 655 36.45 25.99 36.62
CA ALA A 655 37.70 26.71 36.43
C ALA A 655 38.96 25.93 36.81
N ARG A 656 38.86 24.91 37.69
CA ARG A 656 39.97 24.05 38.15
C ARG A 656 40.18 22.82 37.26
N VAL A 657 39.15 22.42 36.49
CA VAL A 657 39.16 21.21 35.66
C VAL A 657 39.91 21.51 34.34
N THR A 658 40.98 20.74 34.08
CA THR A 658 41.71 20.86 32.82
C THR A 658 40.87 20.41 31.61
N PRO A 659 41.15 20.86 30.38
CA PRO A 659 40.41 20.42 29.17
C PRO A 659 40.38 18.89 28.99
N HIS A 660 41.45 18.19 29.40
CA HIS A 660 41.48 16.73 29.36
C HIS A 660 40.47 16.12 30.36
N GLN A 661 40.44 16.65 31.59
CA GLN A 661 39.49 16.19 32.62
C GLN A 661 38.04 16.50 32.21
N GLN A 662 37.79 17.67 31.57
CA GLN A 662 36.49 18.00 31.01
C GLN A 662 36.06 16.95 29.99
N GLY A 663 36.96 16.54 29.09
CA GLY A 663 36.68 15.44 28.14
C GLY A 663 36.29 14.14 28.85
N VAL A 664 37.02 13.73 29.89
CA VAL A 664 36.70 12.51 30.66
C VAL A 664 35.35 12.60 31.38
N ILE A 665 34.97 13.77 31.93
CA ILE A 665 33.66 14.00 32.56
C ILE A 665 32.56 13.88 31.50
N VAL A 666 32.75 14.53 30.33
CA VAL A 666 31.75 14.52 29.26
C VAL A 666 31.59 13.11 28.70
N ASP A 667 32.65 12.37 28.45
CA ASP A 667 32.61 11.00 27.98
C ASP A 667 31.76 10.11 28.88
N ARG A 668 32.01 10.18 30.19
CA ARG A 668 31.29 9.42 31.22
C ARG A 668 29.83 9.83 31.30
N SER A 669 29.53 11.12 31.22
CA SER A 669 28.17 11.67 31.29
C SER A 669 27.36 11.27 30.06
N VAL A 670 27.95 11.31 28.86
CA VAL A 670 27.32 10.89 27.62
C VAL A 670 27.06 9.39 27.60
N GLU A 671 27.98 8.56 28.11
CA GLU A 671 27.76 7.12 28.22
C GLU A 671 26.60 6.79 29.18
N LYS A 672 26.54 7.45 30.35
CA LYS A 672 25.38 7.29 31.26
C LYS A 672 24.08 7.68 30.58
N ALA A 673 24.07 8.80 29.85
CA ALA A 673 22.88 9.27 29.14
C ALA A 673 22.43 8.28 28.03
N LEU A 674 23.33 7.78 27.22
CA LEU A 674 23.04 6.79 26.17
C LEU A 674 22.60 5.43 26.76
N SER A 675 23.10 5.07 27.95
CA SER A 675 22.68 3.83 28.64
C SER A 675 21.24 3.88 29.12
N SER A 676 20.65 5.08 29.31
CA SER A 676 19.25 5.27 29.69
C SER A 676 18.26 5.03 28.53
N ILE A 677 18.75 4.95 27.29
CA ILE A 677 17.91 4.60 26.13
C ILE A 677 17.39 3.18 26.32
N ASN A 678 16.05 3.01 26.22
CA ASN A 678 15.44 1.69 26.39
C ASN A 678 15.91 0.71 25.29
N ALA A 679 15.84 -0.59 25.57
CA ALA A 679 16.34 -1.65 24.70
C ALA A 679 15.64 -1.61 23.32
N HIS A 680 14.34 -1.39 23.30
CA HIS A 680 13.57 -1.32 22.04
C HIS A 680 14.05 -0.17 21.12
N THR A 681 14.22 1.04 21.66
CA THR A 681 14.74 2.18 20.88
C THR A 681 16.17 1.89 20.40
N ARG A 682 17.00 1.28 21.24
CA ARG A 682 18.38 0.92 20.90
C ARG A 682 18.44 -0.10 19.76
N ASP A 683 17.59 -1.13 19.79
CA ASP A 683 17.50 -2.16 18.76
C ASP A 683 16.95 -1.58 17.44
N ARG A 684 15.93 -0.70 17.52
CA ARG A 684 15.36 -0.01 16.37
C ARG A 684 16.37 0.89 15.66
N VAL A 685 17.17 1.62 16.44
CA VAL A 685 18.09 2.65 15.91
C VAL A 685 19.39 2.03 15.40
N GLY A 686 19.87 0.98 16.05
CA GLY A 686 21.12 0.32 15.75
C GLY A 686 22.37 0.99 16.37
N LEU A 687 23.41 0.20 16.60
CA LEU A 687 24.64 0.64 17.31
C LEU A 687 25.37 1.77 16.58
N ALA A 688 25.43 1.74 15.24
CA ALA A 688 26.13 2.76 14.46
C ALA A 688 25.54 4.16 14.65
N VAL A 689 24.21 4.27 14.73
CA VAL A 689 23.54 5.56 14.97
C VAL A 689 23.74 6.02 16.41
N ILE A 690 23.75 5.11 17.38
CA ILE A 690 24.10 5.43 18.78
C ILE A 690 25.52 5.96 18.87
N ASP A 691 26.48 5.41 18.15
CA ASP A 691 27.88 5.90 18.12
C ASP A 691 27.98 7.30 17.50
N LEU A 692 27.26 7.57 16.42
CA LEU A 692 27.19 8.93 15.85
C LEU A 692 26.57 9.92 16.84
N GLU A 693 25.52 9.54 17.54
CA GLU A 693 24.89 10.39 18.56
C GLU A 693 25.82 10.64 19.74
N ARG A 694 26.62 9.65 20.15
CA ARG A 694 27.69 9.81 21.15
C ARG A 694 28.66 10.92 20.75
N MET A 695 29.22 10.87 19.53
CA MET A 695 30.14 11.87 19.03
C MET A 695 29.51 13.27 18.96
N ARG A 696 28.27 13.35 18.50
CA ARG A 696 27.50 14.60 18.44
C ARG A 696 27.33 15.23 19.84
N LEU A 697 26.91 14.42 20.81
CA LEU A 697 26.68 14.88 22.19
C LEU A 697 27.97 15.30 22.87
N GLN A 698 29.07 14.52 22.73
CA GLN A 698 30.37 14.89 23.25
C GLN A 698 30.80 16.26 22.75
N GLY A 699 30.72 16.50 21.43
CA GLY A 699 31.06 17.80 20.84
C GLY A 699 30.17 18.94 21.32
N ALA A 700 28.87 18.70 21.48
CA ALA A 700 27.90 19.71 21.94
C ALA A 700 28.13 20.08 23.41
N VAL A 701 28.32 19.09 24.30
CA VAL A 701 28.53 19.32 25.74
C VAL A 701 29.91 19.97 26.02
N ILE A 702 30.95 19.60 25.29
CA ILE A 702 32.27 20.27 25.41
C ILE A 702 32.17 21.75 25.05
N ARG A 703 31.54 22.08 23.89
CA ARG A 703 31.30 23.47 23.49
C ARG A 703 30.44 24.24 24.52
N TRP A 704 29.50 23.54 25.14
CA TRP A 704 28.65 24.13 26.18
C TRP A 704 29.50 24.46 27.45
N LEU A 705 30.38 23.59 27.90
CA LEU A 705 31.29 23.86 29.03
C LEU A 705 32.23 25.04 28.75
N GLU A 706 32.64 25.25 27.49
CA GLU A 706 33.42 26.44 27.11
C GLU A 706 32.63 27.73 27.28
N ILE A 707 31.30 27.72 27.03
CA ILE A 707 30.40 28.87 27.25
C ILE A 707 30.25 29.10 28.74
N GLU A 708 29.99 28.04 29.52
CA GLU A 708 29.88 28.13 30.97
C GLU A 708 31.18 28.67 31.64
N SER A 709 32.35 28.26 31.15
CA SER A 709 33.63 28.75 31.65
C SER A 709 33.87 30.27 31.42
N LYS A 710 33.15 30.87 30.47
CA LYS A 710 33.21 32.30 30.14
C LYS A 710 32.24 33.17 30.93
N ARG A 711 31.41 32.55 31.79
CA ARG A 711 30.48 33.33 32.64
C ARG A 711 31.26 34.15 33.66
N SER A 712 31.00 35.48 33.67
CA SER A 712 31.69 36.41 34.58
C SER A 712 31.12 36.43 35.99
N ILE A 713 29.87 35.98 36.17
CA ILE A 713 29.21 35.88 37.48
C ILE A 713 29.33 34.45 37.99
N PRO A 714 29.97 34.21 39.16
CA PRO A 714 30.07 32.88 39.74
C PRO A 714 28.69 32.25 40.04
N PHE A 715 28.62 30.94 39.85
CA PHE A 715 27.39 30.19 40.09
C PHE A 715 27.69 28.85 40.79
N GLU A 716 26.67 28.36 41.50
CA GLU A 716 26.60 27.00 42.05
C GLU A 716 25.31 26.34 41.62
N VAL A 717 25.38 25.12 41.08
CA VAL A 717 24.23 24.35 40.64
C VAL A 717 23.52 23.71 41.86
N ILE A 718 22.44 24.28 42.29
CA ILE A 718 21.69 23.83 43.51
C ILE A 718 20.63 22.80 43.25
N ALA A 719 20.08 22.75 42.00
CA ALA A 719 19.08 21.76 41.62
C ALA A 719 19.20 21.38 40.13
N ARG A 720 18.92 20.10 39.83
CA ARG A 720 18.94 19.51 38.47
C ARG A 720 17.78 18.54 38.32
N GLU A 721 16.97 18.65 37.24
CA GLU A 721 15.84 17.77 36.92
C GLU A 721 14.91 17.52 38.13
N VAL A 722 14.68 18.54 38.96
CA VAL A 722 13.86 18.47 40.16
C VAL A 722 12.41 18.79 39.81
N SER A 723 11.49 17.94 40.29
CA SER A 723 10.06 18.15 40.11
C SER A 723 9.51 19.05 41.21
N HIS A 724 8.72 20.04 40.80
CA HIS A 724 8.00 20.94 41.69
C HIS A 724 6.50 20.85 41.41
N GLU A 725 5.70 20.84 42.45
CA GLU A 725 4.25 20.90 42.34
C GLU A 725 3.78 22.31 42.72
N TRP A 726 2.83 22.84 41.97
CA TRP A 726 2.23 24.14 42.19
C TRP A 726 0.73 24.10 41.99
N GLU A 727 0.02 24.56 42.98
CA GLU A 727 -1.43 24.64 42.94
C GLU A 727 -1.88 26.06 42.53
N THR A 728 -2.60 26.15 41.43
CA THR A 728 -3.21 27.41 40.98
C THR A 728 -4.55 27.14 40.30
N GLY A 729 -5.52 28.07 40.49
CA GLY A 729 -6.86 27.95 39.93
C GLY A 729 -7.61 26.67 40.29
N GLY A 730 -7.20 25.96 41.38
CA GLY A 730 -7.77 24.67 41.78
C GLY A 730 -7.18 23.46 41.05
N MET A 731 -6.13 23.64 40.24
CA MET A 731 -5.46 22.59 39.51
C MET A 731 -4.02 22.39 40.03
N SER A 732 -3.57 21.16 40.13
CA SER A 732 -2.19 20.81 40.48
C SER A 732 -1.35 20.74 39.18
N LEU A 733 -0.33 21.58 39.08
CA LEU A 733 0.64 21.62 38.00
C LEU A 733 1.99 21.05 38.46
N SER A 734 2.53 20.09 37.71
CA SER A 734 3.84 19.53 38.01
C SER A 734 4.86 19.99 36.97
N PHE A 735 5.95 20.60 37.45
CA PHE A 735 7.03 21.13 36.62
C PHE A 735 8.33 20.41 36.92
N LYS A 736 9.04 20.01 35.94
CA LYS A 736 10.37 19.46 36.04
C LYS A 736 11.36 20.48 35.49
N ILE A 737 12.16 21.09 36.38
CA ILE A 737 13.09 22.16 36.04
C ILE A 737 14.46 21.54 35.74
N ASP A 738 15.02 21.86 34.58
CA ASP A 738 16.27 21.25 34.11
C ASP A 738 17.45 21.59 35.03
N ARG A 739 17.61 22.88 35.39
CA ARG A 739 18.72 23.34 36.23
C ARG A 739 18.37 24.63 36.95
N VAL A 740 18.76 24.73 38.20
CA VAL A 740 18.72 25.99 39.00
C VAL A 740 20.13 26.30 39.51
N ASP A 741 20.60 27.50 39.19
CA ASP A 741 21.87 28.04 39.67
C ASP A 741 21.64 29.04 40.80
N GLN A 742 22.47 29.04 41.84
CA GLN A 742 22.54 30.09 42.82
C GLN A 742 23.73 30.99 42.50
N LEU A 743 23.46 32.31 42.41
CA LEU A 743 24.49 33.31 42.18
C LEU A 743 25.13 33.72 43.52
N ALA A 744 26.26 34.42 43.49
CA ALA A 744 27.06 34.82 44.66
C ALA A 744 26.27 35.78 45.58
N ASP A 745 25.26 36.52 45.05
CA ASP A 745 24.38 37.40 45.81
C ASP A 745 23.17 36.72 46.45
N GLY A 746 23.07 35.39 46.24
CA GLY A 746 21.95 34.55 46.71
C GLY A 746 20.78 34.44 45.74
N GLY A 747 20.74 35.21 44.66
CA GLY A 747 19.72 35.14 43.62
C GLY A 747 19.74 33.80 42.87
N ARG A 748 18.56 33.29 42.52
CA ARG A 748 18.41 32.01 41.79
C ARG A 748 18.08 32.24 40.31
N VAL A 749 18.76 31.45 39.44
CA VAL A 749 18.57 31.48 38.01
C VAL A 749 18.04 30.13 37.54
N ILE A 750 16.94 30.13 36.82
CA ILE A 750 16.37 28.94 36.20
C ILE A 750 16.88 28.83 34.76
N ILE A 751 17.42 27.67 34.43
CA ILE A 751 17.97 27.36 33.11
C ILE A 751 17.21 26.20 32.50
N ASP A 752 16.65 26.41 31.29
CA ASP A 752 15.95 25.42 30.48
C ASP A 752 16.79 25.13 29.21
N TYR A 753 17.14 23.87 29.00
CA TYR A 753 17.95 23.45 27.87
C TYR A 753 17.10 23.20 26.63
N LYS A 754 17.50 23.78 25.51
CA LYS A 754 16.87 23.54 24.21
C LYS A 754 17.90 23.16 23.17
N SER A 755 17.55 22.24 22.28
CA SER A 755 18.39 21.94 21.10
C SER A 755 18.46 23.14 20.17
N LYS A 756 17.33 23.79 19.89
CA LYS A 756 17.21 25.07 19.15
C LYS A 756 16.22 25.98 19.88
N ALA A 757 16.56 27.23 20.08
CA ALA A 757 15.64 28.20 20.64
C ALA A 757 14.96 28.99 19.52
N ASN A 758 13.69 28.73 19.32
CA ASN A 758 12.84 29.43 18.33
C ASN A 758 11.94 30.50 18.98
N ASN A 759 12.08 30.72 20.30
CA ASN A 759 11.23 31.68 21.02
C ASN A 759 11.82 33.09 20.89
N SER A 760 10.99 34.04 20.58
CA SER A 760 11.35 35.47 20.60
C SER A 760 11.05 36.09 21.98
N LEU A 761 11.67 37.22 22.31
CA LEU A 761 11.39 37.95 23.55
C LEU A 761 9.90 38.29 23.67
N THR A 762 9.25 38.55 22.55
CA THR A 762 7.81 38.88 22.51
C THR A 762 6.89 37.73 22.94
N ASP A 763 7.36 36.49 22.90
CA ASP A 763 6.58 35.34 23.36
C ASP A 763 6.35 35.32 24.86
N TRP A 764 7.13 36.08 25.63
CA TRP A 764 7.04 36.24 27.09
C TRP A 764 6.55 37.60 27.54
N THR A 765 6.69 38.65 26.70
CA THR A 765 6.42 40.04 27.10
C THR A 765 5.10 40.56 26.55
N ARG A 766 4.55 39.97 25.50
CA ARG A 766 3.22 40.33 24.95
C ARG A 766 2.12 39.46 25.57
N ILE A 767 0.93 40.04 25.78
CA ILE A 767 -0.28 39.33 26.17
C ILE A 767 -1.12 39.04 24.92
N PRO A 768 -1.64 37.79 24.72
CA PRO A 768 -1.43 36.61 25.56
C PRO A 768 -0.03 36.02 25.38
N ILE A 769 0.55 35.49 26.46
CA ILE A 769 1.87 34.85 26.40
C ILE A 769 1.80 33.59 25.54
N LYS A 770 2.83 33.38 24.69
CA LYS A 770 2.89 32.21 23.79
C LYS A 770 3.77 31.07 24.31
N ALA A 771 4.65 31.33 25.29
CA ALA A 771 5.60 30.38 25.84
C ALA A 771 5.56 30.39 27.38
N PRO A 772 4.56 29.77 28.02
CA PRO A 772 4.34 29.84 29.48
C PRO A 772 5.31 29.00 30.32
N GLN A 773 6.19 28.17 29.72
CA GLN A 773 7.06 27.25 30.44
C GLN A 773 7.98 27.94 31.44
N LEU A 774 8.84 28.86 31.00
CA LEU A 774 9.76 29.61 31.88
C LEU A 774 9.01 30.52 32.86
N PRO A 775 7.97 31.28 32.44
CA PRO A 775 7.09 31.96 33.37
C PRO A 775 6.58 31.09 34.51
N SER A 776 6.08 29.88 34.19
CA SER A 776 5.58 28.96 35.23
C SER A 776 6.70 28.48 36.19
N TYR A 777 7.90 28.25 35.68
CA TYR A 777 9.03 27.84 36.50
C TYR A 777 9.44 28.92 37.52
N SER A 778 9.32 30.23 37.13
CA SER A 778 9.66 31.35 38.03
C SER A 778 8.73 31.46 39.23
N GLU A 779 7.56 30.83 39.18
CA GLU A 779 6.57 30.84 40.26
C GLU A 779 6.88 29.81 41.37
N VAL A 780 7.61 28.75 41.03
CA VAL A 780 7.90 27.65 41.96
C VAL A 780 9.30 27.73 42.60
N ILE A 781 10.11 28.70 42.22
CA ILE A 781 11.46 28.92 42.77
C ILE A 781 11.47 30.27 43.51
N ASP A 782 11.70 30.18 44.81
CA ASP A 782 11.88 31.38 45.66
C ASP A 782 13.16 32.13 45.19
N ASP A 783 13.20 33.44 45.41
CA ASP A 783 14.32 34.31 45.08
C ASP A 783 14.79 34.19 43.60
N CYS A 784 13.88 33.85 42.71
CA CYS A 784 14.13 33.80 41.29
C CYS A 784 14.39 35.20 40.71
N VAL A 785 15.65 35.47 40.30
CA VAL A 785 16.08 36.77 39.74
C VAL A 785 16.16 36.75 38.21
N SER A 786 16.23 35.57 37.60
CA SER A 786 16.34 35.43 36.15
C SER A 786 15.90 34.04 35.70
N VAL A 787 15.35 33.97 34.47
CA VAL A 787 15.14 32.71 33.75
C VAL A 787 15.91 32.77 32.43
N ALA A 788 16.43 31.65 31.98
CA ALA A 788 17.23 31.64 30.76
C ALA A 788 16.99 30.39 29.93
N ILE A 789 16.87 30.56 28.60
CA ILE A 789 16.98 29.46 27.64
C ILE A 789 18.44 29.25 27.30
N ALA A 790 18.88 28.02 27.41
CA ALA A 790 20.21 27.56 27.03
C ALA A 790 20.16 26.77 25.72
N SER A 791 20.54 27.37 24.60
CA SER A 791 20.59 26.73 23.28
C SER A 791 21.92 25.99 23.12
N VAL A 792 21.91 24.65 23.23
CA VAL A 792 23.13 23.85 23.34
C VAL A 792 23.67 23.36 22.00
N THR A 793 22.78 22.93 21.10
CA THR A 793 23.17 22.29 19.84
C THR A 793 22.87 23.14 18.59
N SER A 794 22.56 24.42 18.79
CA SER A 794 22.39 25.38 17.69
C SER A 794 23.73 25.73 17.04
N ASP A 795 23.71 26.27 15.84
CA ASP A 795 24.91 26.78 15.15
C ASP A 795 25.57 27.93 15.92
N ASN A 796 24.80 28.63 16.75
CA ASN A 796 25.26 29.66 17.65
C ASN A 796 24.81 29.35 19.10
N PRO A 797 25.52 28.45 19.81
CA PRO A 797 25.11 28.07 21.16
C PRO A 797 25.31 29.22 22.13
N GLY A 798 24.39 29.34 23.09
CA GLY A 798 24.45 30.41 24.08
C GLY A 798 23.20 30.55 24.91
N TYR A 799 23.21 31.53 25.81
CA TYR A 799 22.13 31.86 26.70
C TYR A 799 21.24 33.00 26.16
N ARG A 800 19.95 32.90 26.44
CA ARG A 800 18.96 34.00 26.29
C ARG A 800 18.31 34.23 27.65
N PRO A 801 18.88 35.10 28.47
CA PRO A 801 18.33 35.40 29.81
C PRO A 801 17.20 36.42 29.75
N ILE A 802 16.29 36.34 30.72
CA ILE A 802 15.25 37.33 31.00
C ILE A 802 15.27 37.60 32.51
N GLY A 803 15.46 38.84 32.93
CA GLY A 803 15.65 39.23 34.30
C GLY A 803 17.05 39.78 34.60
N ALA A 804 17.60 39.46 35.76
CA ALA A 804 18.93 39.90 36.14
C ALA A 804 20.04 39.28 35.25
N ALA A 805 21.18 39.94 35.14
CA ALA A 805 22.35 39.44 34.40
C ALA A 805 22.87 38.15 35.00
N ILE A 806 23.21 37.19 34.13
CA ILE A 806 23.75 35.87 34.51
C ILE A 806 25.25 35.68 34.18
N GLY A 807 25.88 36.76 33.71
CA GLY A 807 27.32 36.83 33.48
C GLY A 807 27.85 36.33 32.15
N VAL A 808 27.01 36.26 31.08
CA VAL A 808 27.38 35.74 29.73
C VAL A 808 27.83 36.86 28.76
N GLY A 809 28.48 37.90 29.25
CA GLY A 809 29.10 38.93 28.43
C GLY A 809 28.18 40.14 28.05
N ARG A 810 28.62 40.91 27.03
CA ARG A 810 27.86 42.12 26.58
C ARG A 810 26.40 41.87 26.19
N SER A 811 26.02 40.63 25.91
CA SER A 811 24.66 40.26 25.52
C SER A 811 23.64 40.37 26.66
N ASP A 812 24.06 40.17 27.95
CA ASP A 812 23.16 40.17 29.10
C ASP A 812 22.59 41.56 29.37
N ALA A 813 23.46 42.58 29.42
CA ALA A 813 23.03 43.97 29.66
C ALA A 813 22.19 44.52 28.50
N ALA A 814 22.48 44.11 27.28
CA ALA A 814 21.73 44.44 26.09
C ALA A 814 20.38 43.77 26.06
N ALA A 815 20.32 42.44 26.43
CA ALA A 815 19.08 41.68 26.51
C ALA A 815 18.12 42.19 27.60
N GLN A 816 18.70 42.51 28.79
CA GLN A 816 17.92 43.14 29.87
C GLN A 816 17.34 44.50 29.47
N LYS A 817 18.16 45.35 28.87
CA LYS A 817 17.73 46.65 28.40
C LYS A 817 16.72 46.53 27.26
N GLU A 818 16.92 45.61 26.32
CA GLU A 818 15.96 45.34 25.28
C GLU A 818 14.62 44.83 25.84
N MET A 819 14.66 43.99 26.89
CA MET A 819 13.46 43.54 27.58
C MET A 819 12.70 44.73 28.24
N GLU A 820 13.40 45.56 29.00
CA GLU A 820 12.83 46.70 29.65
C GLU A 820 12.28 47.73 28.63
N ASP A 821 13.02 47.98 27.54
CA ASP A 821 12.61 48.87 26.47
C ASP A 821 11.42 48.34 25.64
N LYS A 822 11.37 47.02 25.40
CA LYS A 822 10.29 46.38 24.61
C LYS A 822 9.05 46.00 25.42
N ALA A 823 9.23 45.59 26.68
CA ALA A 823 8.13 45.24 27.57
C ALA A 823 7.57 46.43 28.35
N GLY A 824 8.35 47.48 28.56
CA GLY A 824 7.99 48.60 29.41
C GLY A 824 7.78 48.24 30.89
N LEU A 825 8.29 47.05 31.30
CA LEU A 825 8.01 46.46 32.60
C LEU A 825 9.32 46.09 33.32
N SER A 826 9.34 46.31 34.64
CA SER A 826 10.41 45.75 35.46
C SER A 826 10.27 44.22 35.65
N TRP A 827 11.35 43.55 36.10
CA TRP A 827 11.29 42.10 36.37
C TRP A 827 10.15 41.71 37.34
N PRO A 828 9.95 42.39 38.48
CA PRO A 828 8.80 42.14 39.36
C PRO A 828 7.44 42.29 38.69
N ASP A 829 7.27 43.36 37.88
CA ASP A 829 6.01 43.64 37.20
C ASP A 829 5.73 42.58 36.12
N LEU A 830 6.77 42.13 35.39
CA LEU A 830 6.69 41.06 34.43
C LEU A 830 6.24 39.73 35.05
N ARG A 831 6.77 39.37 36.22
CA ARG A 831 6.33 38.19 36.98
C ARG A 831 4.88 38.26 37.39
N VAL A 832 4.38 39.44 37.85
CA VAL A 832 2.97 39.65 38.17
C VAL A 832 2.10 39.45 36.93
N GLN A 833 2.54 39.94 35.81
CA GLN A 833 1.84 39.78 34.55
C GLN A 833 1.81 38.28 34.14
N TRP A 834 2.94 37.55 34.22
CA TRP A 834 3.01 36.14 33.96
C TRP A 834 2.07 35.30 34.82
N ARG A 835 2.01 35.64 36.12
CA ARG A 835 1.10 34.98 37.07
C ARG A 835 -0.35 35.09 36.62
N GLY A 836 -0.79 36.34 36.30
CA GLY A 836 -2.14 36.58 35.81
C GLY A 836 -2.47 35.83 34.52
N GLU A 837 -1.54 35.72 33.59
CA GLU A 837 -1.74 35.00 32.34
C GLU A 837 -1.79 33.46 32.55
N ILE A 838 -0.96 32.91 33.44
CA ILE A 838 -1.01 31.49 33.80
C ILE A 838 -2.34 31.15 34.48
N ASP A 839 -2.78 31.96 35.40
CA ASP A 839 -4.08 31.80 36.11
C ASP A 839 -5.23 31.84 35.10
N ARG A 840 -5.17 32.75 34.10
CA ARG A 840 -6.15 32.80 33.00
C ARG A 840 -6.12 31.47 32.16
N LEU A 841 -4.95 31.01 31.73
CA LEU A 841 -4.82 29.77 30.96
C LEU A 841 -5.39 28.55 31.71
N VAL A 842 -5.12 28.46 33.01
CA VAL A 842 -5.68 27.40 33.87
C VAL A 842 -7.20 27.53 33.98
N SER A 843 -7.72 28.73 34.20
CA SER A 843 -9.16 28.99 34.30
C SER A 843 -9.87 28.64 32.98
N ASP A 844 -9.32 29.03 31.83
CA ASP A 844 -9.86 28.75 30.51
C ASP A 844 -9.89 27.23 30.24
N PHE A 845 -8.83 26.52 30.62
CA PHE A 845 -8.77 25.06 30.47
C PHE A 845 -9.81 24.35 31.36
N ILE A 846 -9.94 24.74 32.62
CA ILE A 846 -10.92 24.19 33.58
C ILE A 846 -12.35 24.46 33.12
N SER A 847 -12.65 25.67 32.67
CA SER A 847 -14.00 26.08 32.21
C SER A 847 -14.41 25.37 30.91
N GLY A 848 -13.45 24.67 30.24
CA GLY A 848 -13.73 23.91 29.04
C GLY A 848 -13.61 24.73 27.75
N SER A 849 -12.87 25.85 27.76
CA SER A 849 -12.57 26.59 26.54
C SER A 849 -11.79 25.69 25.54
N ALA A 850 -12.41 25.41 24.41
CA ALA A 850 -11.86 24.55 23.35
C ALA A 850 -11.91 25.21 21.97
N VAL A 851 -11.84 26.53 21.95
CA VAL A 851 -11.89 27.30 20.69
C VAL A 851 -10.62 27.09 19.91
N ALA A 852 -10.76 26.83 18.58
CA ALA A 852 -9.62 26.77 17.69
C ALA A 852 -9.06 28.18 17.44
N THR A 853 -7.75 28.34 17.65
CA THR A 853 -7.02 29.58 17.35
C THR A 853 -5.95 29.32 16.29
N PRO A 854 -6.33 29.19 15.00
CA PRO A 854 -5.41 28.84 13.94
C PRO A 854 -4.39 29.97 13.71
N SER A 855 -3.11 29.59 13.73
CA SER A 855 -2.01 30.48 13.38
C SER A 855 -0.90 29.65 12.71
N ALA A 856 -0.03 30.28 11.92
CA ALA A 856 1.08 29.59 11.28
C ALA A 856 1.93 28.81 12.29
N ARG A 857 2.17 29.38 13.48
CA ARG A 857 2.92 28.71 14.56
C ARG A 857 2.18 27.56 15.21
N ALA A 858 0.88 27.72 15.52
CA ALA A 858 0.07 26.70 16.19
C ALA A 858 -0.20 25.51 15.28
N CYS A 859 -0.37 25.75 13.96
CA CYS A 859 -0.81 24.75 12.99
C CYS A 859 0.34 24.01 12.29
N ARG A 860 1.56 24.60 12.23
CA ARG A 860 2.70 24.04 11.46
C ARG A 860 3.05 22.59 11.79
N TYR A 861 2.92 22.20 13.07
CA TYR A 861 3.20 20.84 13.57
C TYR A 861 2.04 20.30 14.40
N CYS A 862 0.80 20.62 13.98
CA CYS A 862 -0.39 20.21 14.71
C CYS A 862 -0.90 18.85 14.21
N ASP A 863 -0.93 17.87 15.09
CA ASP A 863 -1.42 16.51 14.78
C ASP A 863 -2.94 16.44 14.57
N TYR A 864 -3.68 17.53 14.85
CA TYR A 864 -5.14 17.55 14.89
C TYR A 864 -5.77 18.29 13.71
N ALA A 865 -5.01 18.62 12.67
CA ALA A 865 -5.50 19.39 11.51
C ALA A 865 -6.72 18.73 10.84
N ALA A 866 -6.73 17.41 10.72
CA ALA A 866 -7.84 16.64 10.14
C ALA A 866 -9.14 16.71 10.98
N ILE A 867 -9.02 16.84 12.31
CA ILE A 867 -10.15 16.98 13.24
C ILE A 867 -10.62 18.42 13.28
N CYS A 868 -9.67 19.36 13.41
CA CYS A 868 -9.92 20.78 13.56
C CYS A 868 -10.54 21.42 12.32
N ARG A 869 -10.00 21.12 11.13
CA ARG A 869 -10.41 21.66 9.81
C ARG A 869 -10.43 23.19 9.72
N ALA A 870 -9.87 23.90 10.70
CA ALA A 870 -9.77 25.36 10.67
C ALA A 870 -8.76 25.78 9.61
N LYS A 871 -9.14 26.77 8.77
CA LYS A 871 -8.20 27.37 7.82
C LYS A 871 -7.30 28.33 8.59
N VAL A 872 -5.99 28.25 8.35
CA VAL A 872 -5.06 29.29 8.80
C VAL A 872 -5.49 30.57 8.07
N GLN A 873 -6.02 31.54 8.79
CA GLN A 873 -6.22 32.87 8.23
C GLN A 873 -4.82 33.45 8.06
N ASP A 874 -4.50 33.95 6.86
CA ASP A 874 -3.38 34.85 6.63
C ASP A 874 -3.68 36.18 7.36
N VAL A 875 -3.64 36.15 8.66
CA VAL A 875 -3.52 37.36 9.46
C VAL A 875 -2.07 37.75 9.27
N GLY A 876 -1.86 38.85 8.51
CA GLY A 876 -0.55 39.44 8.31
C GLY A 876 0.14 39.53 9.67
N ASP A 877 1.19 38.74 9.82
CA ASP A 877 2.09 38.80 10.95
C ASP A 877 2.79 40.17 10.80
N ASP A 878 2.39 41.12 11.67
CA ASP A 878 3.00 42.43 11.67
C ASP A 878 4.51 42.30 11.87
N GLY A 879 5.23 42.31 10.76
CA GLY A 879 6.64 42.61 10.58
C GLY A 879 7.61 42.01 11.58
N GLU A 880 8.14 40.87 11.25
CA GLU A 880 9.57 40.53 11.29
C GLU A 880 9.76 39.25 10.49
N GLU A 881 9.90 39.36 9.19
CA GLU A 881 10.58 38.35 8.36
C GLU A 881 12.03 38.26 8.85
N ALA A 882 12.30 37.27 9.69
CA ALA A 882 13.65 36.79 9.82
C ALA A 882 13.93 35.90 8.61
N ASP A 883 14.66 36.48 7.68
CA ASP A 883 15.38 35.87 6.57
C ASP A 883 15.90 34.46 6.93
N VAL A 884 15.17 33.41 6.51
CA VAL A 884 15.67 32.03 6.46
C VAL A 884 15.57 31.62 5.01
N THR A 885 16.61 32.06 4.27
CA THR A 885 16.97 31.42 3.01
C THR A 885 16.99 29.90 3.21
N ALA A 886 16.20 29.24 2.40
CA ALA A 886 16.31 27.84 2.12
C ALA A 886 17.78 27.48 1.79
N ASN A 887 18.31 26.50 2.49
CA ASN A 887 19.28 25.57 1.92
C ASN A 887 19.20 24.25 2.67
N ASP A 888 18.83 23.20 1.91
CA ASP A 888 19.00 21.76 2.01
C ASP A 888 18.72 21.03 3.33
#